data_49a1ce660c23791cee24cc654561f198
#
_entry.id   49a1ce660c23791cee24cc654561f198
#
_cell.length_a   1.000
_cell.length_b   1.000
_cell.length_c   1.000
_cell.angle_alpha   90.00
_cell.angle_beta   90.00
_cell.angle_gamma   90.00
#
_symmetry.space_group_name_H-M   'P 1'
#
loop_
_entity.id
_entity.type
_entity.pdbx_description
1 polymer ?
#
loop_
_entity_poly.entity_id
_entity_poly.type
_entity_poly.pdbx_seq_one_letter_code
_entity_poly.pdbx_strand_id
1 'polypeptide(L)'
;MKREKVLSIGLAICLTTIFQLINIQNVIGNERIKDSKPLASWNFDSCKSRILTDNISNSKDTVQGNFKLVNGVSGKALKLDGFTTRIYGNPAQVQGLESSFTFEAWIAAASYPWNWVPILAQGEKGKSGFYFGVGPQGQVGFSASIDGTWQSCETEGMIALREWIHVAAVYDQNSGFRIYLNGKQAGNLEVTGKPDFAKDMDLLIGMNSEKVMPSNPVRTYGTMPSWFSFDGIYDEIKIYNEAVPEEIIVEKSTQKDNQLPPEIEGRVMPSGPKGKGKFGAYYTNLKYYDEWDDLFRVADHPDIVVQFDDSPIRVVFWRGTRYSPAWVMENGQWMADQSAEYFDTINGCFEHMIDPHCLYSHVRIIENTPARAVVHWRYIPTSVRKQLSQVDEITGWSDCIDEYYTFYPDGIGIRKIIQHTSGEPLGPSEAIVLCQPGTNPEDNIHLDAMTLVNLNGENYTYSWANGAPSFKKGENPENPVIQIINLKSQNKPFMVFEKENNMEVFGIEQRPDMSHFPWWNHWPVAQNLCDGRYCQAADRPSHFSLAWGGPPFHDETGNVIKARLSGSEGKLKMEENDSGKTVKSFWSSWMYGASNQSAEELAVLGRSWLQAPALKILKGDFVSREYDFTQRAYILDCNNSKSDQLELELLANNESPVVNICLVINGWEKDNIVVQLDGRILEKNKDYKIGNRRELEKEDTIVWISHKSDKSVKIILKDQ
;
A
#
# COMPACT_ATOMS: atom_id res chain seq x y z
N MET A 1 -83.51 22.46 21.79
CA MET A 1 -83.25 23.28 20.56
C MET A 1 -82.45 24.58 20.76
N LYS A 2 -82.38 25.22 21.90
CA LYS A 2 -81.61 26.49 22.11
C LYS A 2 -80.14 26.24 22.51
N ARG A 3 -79.76 25.07 23.02
CA ARG A 3 -78.33 24.77 23.41
C ARG A 3 -77.50 24.29 22.27
N GLU A 4 -78.05 23.64 21.28
CA GLU A 4 -77.26 23.15 20.10
C GLU A 4 -76.91 24.26 19.12
N LYS A 5 -77.72 25.33 19.02
CA LYS A 5 -77.36 26.45 18.12
C LYS A 5 -76.19 27.34 18.64
N VAL A 6 -76.03 27.41 19.99
CA VAL A 6 -74.91 28.19 20.55
C VAL A 6 -73.58 27.43 20.45
N LEU A 7 -73.62 26.08 20.52
CA LEU A 7 -72.41 25.26 20.34
C LEU A 7 -71.92 25.26 18.85
N SER A 8 -72.82 25.26 17.88
CA SER A 8 -72.50 25.29 16.49
C SER A 8 -71.93 26.64 16.00
N ILE A 9 -72.39 27.78 16.59
CA ILE A 9 -71.87 29.11 16.29
C ILE A 9 -70.45 29.32 16.95
N GLY A 10 -70.27 28.83 18.19
CA GLY A 10 -68.98 28.89 18.87
C GLY A 10 -67.92 28.06 18.16
N LEU A 11 -68.26 26.85 17.59
CA LEU A 11 -67.34 26.01 16.85
C LEU A 11 -67.02 26.60 15.47
N ALA A 12 -67.95 27.26 14.79
CA ALA A 12 -67.72 27.92 13.51
C ALA A 12 -66.81 29.15 13.63
N ILE A 13 -66.96 29.93 14.75
CA ILE A 13 -66.09 31.11 15.03
C ILE A 13 -64.65 30.62 15.40
N CYS A 14 -64.51 29.58 16.20
CA CYS A 14 -63.19 28.99 16.51
C CYS A 14 -62.50 28.41 15.25
N LEU A 15 -63.21 27.72 14.36
CA LEU A 15 -62.65 27.18 13.12
C LEU A 15 -62.28 28.30 12.12
N THR A 16 -63.03 29.38 12.02
CA THR A 16 -62.68 30.54 11.19
C THR A 16 -61.49 31.32 11.73
N THR A 17 -61.34 31.46 13.04
CA THR A 17 -60.16 32.10 13.65
C THR A 17 -58.92 31.24 13.55
N ILE A 18 -59.02 29.93 13.68
CA ILE A 18 -57.90 28.97 13.45
C ILE A 18 -57.51 28.97 11.95
N PHE A 19 -58.45 29.00 11.02
CA PHE A 19 -58.19 29.12 9.59
C PHE A 19 -57.57 30.47 9.21
N GLN A 20 -57.96 31.56 9.87
CA GLN A 20 -57.31 32.85 9.67
C GLN A 20 -55.90 32.91 10.29
N LEU A 21 -55.69 32.30 11.48
CA LEU A 21 -54.35 32.19 12.09
C LEU A 21 -53.41 31.28 11.29
N ILE A 22 -53.91 30.17 10.68
CA ILE A 22 -53.13 29.30 9.77
C ILE A 22 -52.85 30.06 8.47
N ASN A 23 -53.78 30.84 7.95
CA ASN A 23 -53.52 31.66 6.76
C ASN A 23 -52.58 32.86 7.04
N ILE A 24 -52.62 33.43 8.26
CA ILE A 24 -51.69 34.49 8.65
C ILE A 24 -50.30 33.91 8.91
N GLN A 25 -50.16 32.71 9.46
CA GLN A 25 -48.87 32.01 9.53
C GLN A 25 -48.35 31.62 8.16
N ASN A 26 -49.21 31.20 7.23
CA ASN A 26 -48.81 30.93 5.84
C ASN A 26 -48.55 32.21 5.03
N VAL A 27 -49.06 33.35 5.40
CA VAL A 27 -48.78 34.65 4.74
C VAL A 27 -47.55 35.33 5.36
N ILE A 28 -47.22 35.08 6.64
CA ILE A 28 -45.99 35.56 7.28
C ILE A 28 -44.81 34.59 6.91
N GLY A 29 -45.11 33.31 6.60
CA GLY A 29 -44.12 32.33 6.11
C GLY A 29 -43.79 32.47 4.62
N ASN A 30 -44.45 33.36 3.86
CA ASN A 30 -44.18 33.69 2.47
C ASN A 30 -43.62 35.10 2.27
N GLU A 31 -42.86 35.67 3.21
CA GLU A 31 -41.76 36.50 2.78
C GLU A 31 -40.86 35.56 1.97
N ARG A 32 -40.81 35.75 0.64
CA ARG A 32 -39.88 35.05 -0.27
C ARG A 32 -38.54 35.10 0.41
N ILE A 33 -38.04 33.90 0.85
CA ILE A 33 -36.65 33.71 1.26
C ILE A 33 -35.86 34.40 0.16
N LYS A 34 -35.16 35.46 0.48
CA LYS A 34 -34.43 36.27 -0.50
C LYS A 34 -33.37 35.35 -1.08
N ASP A 35 -33.51 35.08 -2.36
CA ASP A 35 -32.56 34.21 -3.10
C ASP A 35 -31.16 34.82 -2.94
N SER A 36 -30.33 34.22 -2.09
CA SER A 36 -28.93 34.62 -1.90
C SER A 36 -28.18 34.48 -3.23
N LYS A 37 -27.66 35.58 -3.75
CA LYS A 37 -26.92 35.59 -5.02
C LYS A 37 -25.44 35.39 -4.76
N PRO A 38 -24.80 34.42 -5.41
CA PRO A 38 -23.37 34.23 -5.26
C PRO A 38 -22.57 35.41 -5.83
N LEU A 39 -21.43 35.69 -5.22
CA LEU A 39 -20.40 36.59 -5.69
C LEU A 39 -19.56 35.96 -6.80
N ALA A 40 -19.28 34.65 -6.68
CA ALA A 40 -18.60 33.84 -7.68
C ALA A 40 -19.19 32.42 -7.69
N SER A 41 -19.17 31.76 -8.86
CA SER A 41 -19.73 30.42 -9.03
C SER A 41 -19.05 29.64 -10.14
N TRP A 42 -18.71 28.37 -9.85
CA TRP A 42 -18.13 27.42 -10.81
C TRP A 42 -18.96 26.15 -10.84
N ASN A 43 -19.65 25.91 -11.96
CA ASN A 43 -20.44 24.71 -12.22
C ASN A 43 -19.77 23.74 -13.18
N PHE A 44 -18.55 24.02 -13.61
CA PHE A 44 -17.71 23.23 -14.51
C PHE A 44 -18.28 22.91 -15.92
N ASP A 45 -19.53 23.24 -16.23
CA ASP A 45 -20.16 23.03 -17.54
C ASP A 45 -19.45 23.78 -18.65
N SER A 46 -18.91 24.96 -18.33
CA SER A 46 -18.23 25.85 -19.26
C SER A 46 -16.73 25.57 -19.40
N CYS A 47 -16.19 24.53 -18.73
CA CYS A 47 -14.78 24.19 -18.81
C CYS A 47 -14.40 23.68 -20.20
N LYS A 48 -13.57 24.43 -20.92
CA LYS A 48 -13.07 24.07 -22.24
C LYS A 48 -11.55 24.08 -22.28
N SER A 49 -10.98 22.97 -22.69
CA SER A 49 -9.52 22.74 -22.74
C SER A 49 -8.86 22.84 -21.36
N ARG A 50 -8.67 23.91 -20.74
CA ARG A 50 -8.16 24.13 -19.38
C ARG A 50 -8.66 25.44 -18.81
N ILE A 51 -9.63 26.04 -19.49
CA ILE A 51 -10.21 27.32 -19.08
C ILE A 51 -11.57 27.04 -18.44
N LEU A 52 -11.67 27.42 -17.20
CA LEU A 52 -12.90 27.45 -16.41
C LEU A 52 -13.40 28.88 -16.36
N THR A 53 -14.71 29.09 -16.45
CA THR A 53 -15.30 30.42 -16.40
C THR A 53 -16.13 30.52 -15.09
N ASP A 54 -15.89 31.56 -14.32
CA ASP A 54 -16.80 31.96 -13.24
C ASP A 54 -18.12 32.44 -13.85
N ASN A 55 -19.21 31.80 -13.53
CA ASN A 55 -20.52 32.03 -14.13
C ASN A 55 -21.15 33.41 -13.75
N ILE A 56 -20.59 34.11 -12.77
CA ILE A 56 -21.08 35.41 -12.29
C ILE A 56 -20.28 36.53 -12.90
N SER A 57 -18.97 36.55 -12.71
CA SER A 57 -18.08 37.60 -13.19
C SER A 57 -17.62 37.40 -14.61
N ASN A 58 -17.79 36.21 -15.20
CA ASN A 58 -17.20 35.79 -16.47
C ASN A 58 -15.66 35.81 -16.48
N SER A 59 -15.03 35.85 -15.32
CA SER A 59 -13.60 35.69 -15.15
C SER A 59 -13.15 34.31 -15.64
N LYS A 60 -11.94 34.24 -16.20
CA LYS A 60 -11.38 32.98 -16.71
C LYS A 60 -10.26 32.50 -15.79
N ASP A 61 -10.45 31.31 -15.25
CA ASP A 61 -9.54 30.64 -14.40
C ASP A 61 -8.87 29.48 -15.12
N THR A 62 -7.68 29.07 -14.71
CA THR A 62 -6.93 28.00 -15.38
C THR A 62 -6.90 26.75 -14.52
N VAL A 63 -7.36 25.62 -15.08
CA VAL A 63 -7.22 24.30 -14.48
C VAL A 63 -5.87 23.72 -14.89
N GLN A 64 -5.03 23.41 -13.91
CA GLN A 64 -3.73 22.78 -14.09
C GLN A 64 -3.77 21.32 -13.61
N GLY A 65 -2.77 20.54 -14.02
CA GLY A 65 -2.64 19.14 -13.63
C GLY A 65 -3.44 18.18 -14.51
N ASN A 66 -3.64 16.97 -14.01
CA ASN A 66 -4.40 15.92 -14.68
C ASN A 66 -5.83 15.87 -14.10
N PHE A 67 -6.83 16.11 -14.93
CA PHE A 67 -8.24 16.16 -14.52
C PHE A 67 -9.16 15.59 -15.61
N LYS A 68 -10.37 15.22 -15.20
CA LYS A 68 -11.43 14.76 -16.09
C LYS A 68 -12.72 15.56 -15.82
N LEU A 69 -13.54 15.79 -16.85
CA LEU A 69 -14.90 16.27 -16.69
C LEU A 69 -15.83 15.06 -16.68
N VAL A 70 -16.55 14.90 -15.59
CA VAL A 70 -17.47 13.78 -15.33
C VAL A 70 -18.90 14.30 -15.16
N ASN A 71 -19.88 13.43 -14.94
CA ASN A 71 -21.23 13.87 -14.61
C ASN A 71 -21.29 14.40 -13.18
N GLY A 72 -21.87 15.60 -13.03
CA GLY A 72 -22.01 16.28 -11.75
C GLY A 72 -23.36 16.05 -11.07
N VAL A 73 -23.58 16.71 -9.95
CA VAL A 73 -24.92 16.83 -9.34
C VAL A 73 -25.85 17.65 -10.22
N SER A 74 -25.26 18.57 -11.01
CA SER A 74 -25.90 19.29 -12.10
C SER A 74 -24.91 19.38 -13.25
N GLY A 75 -25.28 19.01 -14.48
CA GLY A 75 -24.42 19.11 -15.64
C GLY A 75 -23.09 18.33 -15.51
N LYS A 76 -21.97 19.06 -15.58
CA LYS A 76 -20.60 18.52 -15.48
C LYS A 76 -19.92 18.93 -14.19
N ALA A 77 -19.06 18.06 -13.70
CA ALA A 77 -18.22 18.25 -12.53
C ALA A 77 -16.74 18.02 -12.86
N LEU A 78 -15.85 18.54 -12.02
CA LEU A 78 -14.40 18.38 -12.15
C LEU A 78 -13.92 17.23 -11.27
N LYS A 79 -13.41 16.17 -11.89
CA LYS A 79 -12.69 15.09 -11.19
C LYS A 79 -11.21 15.44 -11.12
N LEU A 80 -10.70 15.57 -9.90
CA LEU A 80 -9.31 15.83 -9.56
C LEU A 80 -8.56 14.52 -9.35
N ASP A 81 -7.25 14.51 -9.59
CA ASP A 81 -6.42 13.31 -9.56
C ASP A 81 -5.80 12.96 -8.18
N GLY A 82 -5.98 13.84 -7.19
CA GLY A 82 -5.37 13.65 -5.87
C GLY A 82 -3.89 14.05 -5.78
N PHE A 83 -3.26 14.45 -6.87
CA PHE A 83 -1.82 14.70 -6.95
C PHE A 83 -1.44 16.03 -7.57
N THR A 84 -2.02 16.39 -8.72
CA THR A 84 -1.53 17.48 -9.55
C THR A 84 -2.58 18.52 -9.90
N THR A 85 -3.86 18.22 -9.73
CA THR A 85 -4.96 19.10 -10.16
C THR A 85 -5.11 20.30 -9.25
N ARG A 86 -5.12 21.49 -9.82
CA ARG A 86 -5.37 22.75 -9.12
C ARG A 86 -6.00 23.79 -10.05
N ILE A 87 -6.71 24.74 -9.46
CA ILE A 87 -7.25 25.88 -10.16
C ILE A 87 -6.74 27.13 -9.44
N TYR A 88 -6.23 28.08 -10.22
CA TYR A 88 -5.95 29.43 -9.78
C TYR A 88 -7.09 30.32 -10.22
N GLY A 89 -7.85 30.82 -9.24
CA GLY A 89 -8.90 31.80 -9.45
C GLY A 89 -8.39 33.22 -9.26
N ASN A 90 -9.09 34.17 -9.86
CA ASN A 90 -8.75 35.58 -9.78
C ASN A 90 -9.00 36.12 -8.34
N PRO A 91 -8.08 36.89 -7.74
CA PRO A 91 -8.28 37.52 -6.43
C PRO A 91 -9.55 38.38 -6.35
N ALA A 92 -10.00 38.97 -7.48
CA ALA A 92 -11.22 39.76 -7.53
C ALA A 92 -12.50 38.99 -7.16
N GLN A 93 -12.51 37.66 -7.27
CA GLN A 93 -13.65 36.79 -6.96
C GLN A 93 -13.98 36.72 -5.46
N VAL A 94 -13.08 37.18 -4.60
CA VAL A 94 -13.26 37.28 -3.14
C VAL A 94 -13.23 38.73 -2.63
N GLN A 95 -13.14 39.72 -3.52
CA GLN A 95 -13.31 41.12 -3.16
C GLN A 95 -14.77 41.40 -2.79
N GLY A 96 -15.00 41.97 -1.61
CA GLY A 96 -16.35 42.20 -1.10
C GLY A 96 -16.75 41.28 0.04
N LEU A 97 -15.87 40.38 0.47
CA LEU A 97 -16.05 39.61 1.69
C LEU A 97 -15.57 40.45 2.89
N GLU A 98 -16.41 41.37 3.38
CA GLU A 98 -15.98 42.39 4.36
C GLU A 98 -16.44 42.10 5.79
N SER A 99 -17.54 41.36 5.99
CA SER A 99 -18.11 41.13 7.31
C SER A 99 -18.61 39.71 7.52
N SER A 100 -19.51 39.25 6.66
CA SER A 100 -20.06 37.89 6.69
C SER A 100 -20.01 37.30 5.32
N PHE A 101 -19.83 35.98 5.23
CA PHE A 101 -19.71 35.28 3.96
C PHE A 101 -20.04 33.81 4.07
N THR A 102 -20.30 33.18 2.93
CA THR A 102 -20.56 31.75 2.85
C THR A 102 -19.80 31.13 1.67
N PHE A 103 -19.21 29.99 1.89
CA PHE A 103 -18.66 29.11 0.87
C PHE A 103 -19.49 27.84 0.81
N GLU A 104 -19.85 27.39 -0.37
CA GLU A 104 -20.53 26.10 -0.56
C GLU A 104 -19.98 25.34 -1.76
N ALA A 105 -20.09 24.01 -1.71
CA ALA A 105 -19.74 23.12 -2.81
C ALA A 105 -20.46 21.78 -2.68
N TRP A 106 -20.61 21.07 -3.79
CA TRP A 106 -20.83 19.65 -3.81
C TRP A 106 -19.50 18.94 -4.01
N ILE A 107 -19.20 17.98 -3.15
CA ILE A 107 -17.96 17.22 -3.22
C ILE A 107 -18.25 15.72 -3.14
N ALA A 108 -17.40 14.91 -3.79
CA ALA A 108 -17.36 13.46 -3.61
C ALA A 108 -15.91 13.03 -3.47
N ALA A 109 -15.50 12.59 -2.29
CA ALA A 109 -14.14 12.15 -2.04
C ALA A 109 -13.93 10.72 -2.53
N ALA A 110 -12.87 10.46 -3.27
CA ALA A 110 -12.43 9.12 -3.65
C ALA A 110 -11.59 8.48 -2.53
N SER A 111 -10.73 9.30 -1.90
CA SER A 111 -9.99 8.96 -0.68
C SER A 111 -9.88 10.19 0.21
N TYR A 112 -9.55 10.00 1.49
CA TYR A 112 -9.20 11.14 2.32
C TYR A 112 -7.81 11.65 1.92
N PRO A 113 -7.61 12.99 1.90
CA PRO A 113 -6.33 13.53 1.46
C PRO A 113 -5.18 13.17 2.41
N TRP A 114 -3.95 13.19 1.89
CA TRP A 114 -2.74 12.94 2.67
C TRP A 114 -2.45 14.05 3.69
N ASN A 115 -2.93 15.24 3.40
CA ASN A 115 -2.83 16.44 4.19
C ASN A 115 -4.08 17.29 3.89
N TRP A 116 -4.30 18.35 4.64
CA TRP A 116 -5.37 19.29 4.37
C TRP A 116 -5.35 19.78 2.92
N VAL A 117 -6.46 19.64 2.20
CA VAL A 117 -6.63 20.13 0.82
C VAL A 117 -7.82 21.08 0.74
N PRO A 118 -7.69 22.26 0.10
CA PRO A 118 -8.76 23.21 0.04
C PRO A 118 -9.81 22.83 -1.00
N ILE A 119 -11.06 23.05 -0.65
CA ILE A 119 -12.13 23.33 -1.62
C ILE A 119 -11.91 24.74 -2.14
N LEU A 120 -11.73 25.70 -1.20
CA LEU A 120 -11.40 27.09 -1.47
C LEU A 120 -10.37 27.58 -0.44
N ALA A 121 -9.32 28.25 -0.87
CA ALA A 121 -8.39 28.91 0.02
C ALA A 121 -7.80 30.17 -0.62
N GLN A 122 -7.46 31.15 0.23
CA GLN A 122 -6.72 32.34 -0.19
C GLN A 122 -5.86 32.81 0.97
N GLY A 123 -4.66 33.32 0.67
CA GLY A 123 -3.79 33.90 1.65
C GLY A 123 -2.75 32.94 2.21
N GLU A 124 -2.16 33.30 3.33
CA GLU A 124 -1.11 32.56 4.02
C GLU A 124 -1.67 32.01 5.34
N LYS A 125 -1.72 30.68 5.44
CA LYS A 125 -2.23 29.98 6.61
C LYS A 125 -1.59 30.47 7.90
N GLY A 126 -2.42 30.80 8.88
CA GLY A 126 -1.96 31.32 10.18
C GLY A 126 -1.64 32.82 10.21
N LYS A 127 -1.72 33.53 9.06
CA LYS A 127 -1.44 34.98 8.98
C LYS A 127 -2.63 35.77 8.45
N SER A 128 -3.06 35.50 7.22
CA SER A 128 -4.13 36.25 6.56
C SER A 128 -4.89 35.37 5.59
N GLY A 129 -6.16 35.70 5.33
CA GLY A 129 -6.99 34.99 4.39
C GLY A 129 -7.87 33.92 5.04
N PHE A 130 -8.23 32.89 4.25
CA PHE A 130 -9.12 31.83 4.69
C PHE A 130 -8.73 30.47 4.08
N TYR A 131 -9.25 29.43 4.69
CA TYR A 131 -9.11 28.04 4.25
C TYR A 131 -10.42 27.29 4.51
N PHE A 132 -11.03 26.74 3.48
CA PHE A 132 -12.17 25.85 3.54
C PHE A 132 -11.82 24.56 2.79
N GLY A 133 -11.79 23.41 3.47
CA GLY A 133 -11.30 22.20 2.86
C GLY A 133 -11.53 20.92 3.64
N VAL A 134 -10.93 19.85 3.16
CA VAL A 134 -11.03 18.49 3.71
C VAL A 134 -9.69 18.08 4.33
N GLY A 135 -9.75 17.51 5.50
CA GLY A 135 -8.58 17.02 6.25
C GLY A 135 -8.29 15.54 6.05
N PRO A 136 -7.12 15.07 6.52
CA PRO A 136 -6.66 13.71 6.32
C PRO A 136 -7.50 12.62 7.01
N GLN A 137 -8.38 13.01 7.90
CA GLN A 137 -9.32 12.11 8.57
C GLN A 137 -10.75 12.19 7.98
N GLY A 138 -10.93 12.92 6.87
CA GLY A 138 -12.24 13.11 6.26
C GLY A 138 -13.13 14.17 6.93
N GLN A 139 -12.60 14.92 7.91
CA GLN A 139 -13.29 16.07 8.47
C GLN A 139 -13.29 17.24 7.47
N VAL A 140 -14.32 18.07 7.55
CA VAL A 140 -14.38 19.35 6.83
C VAL A 140 -13.97 20.46 7.78
N GLY A 141 -13.03 21.30 7.35
CA GLY A 141 -12.49 22.38 8.14
C GLY A 141 -12.71 23.74 7.50
N PHE A 142 -12.94 24.74 8.34
CA PHE A 142 -13.02 26.12 7.94
C PHE A 142 -12.20 27.00 8.88
N SER A 143 -11.30 27.77 8.30
CA SER A 143 -10.42 28.67 9.06
C SER A 143 -10.32 30.01 8.35
N ALA A 144 -10.17 31.08 9.13
CA ALA A 144 -9.91 32.43 8.59
C ALA A 144 -9.17 33.29 9.60
N SER A 145 -8.49 34.32 9.11
CA SER A 145 -7.95 35.38 9.95
C SER A 145 -9.08 36.31 10.32
N ILE A 146 -9.34 36.48 11.63
CA ILE A 146 -10.35 37.37 12.19
C ILE A 146 -9.64 38.32 13.14
N ASP A 147 -9.72 39.64 12.85
CA ASP A 147 -9.00 40.69 13.56
C ASP A 147 -7.50 40.35 13.77
N GLY A 148 -6.84 39.81 12.70
CA GLY A 148 -5.44 39.41 12.71
C GLY A 148 -5.12 38.13 13.46
N THR A 149 -6.15 37.39 13.93
CA THR A 149 -5.97 36.10 14.63
C THR A 149 -6.55 34.97 13.81
N TRP A 150 -5.75 33.92 13.57
CA TRP A 150 -6.23 32.75 12.84
C TRP A 150 -7.16 31.89 13.70
N GLN A 151 -8.39 31.73 13.25
CA GLN A 151 -9.43 30.95 13.90
C GLN A 151 -9.75 29.72 13.06
N SER A 152 -10.06 28.57 13.69
CA SER A 152 -10.33 27.31 13.00
C SER A 152 -11.51 26.58 13.63
N CYS A 153 -12.37 26.04 12.77
CA CYS A 153 -13.50 25.18 13.12
C CYS A 153 -13.45 23.93 12.23
N GLU A 154 -13.76 22.78 12.81
CA GLU A 154 -13.78 21.49 12.10
C GLU A 154 -15.05 20.72 12.47
N THR A 155 -15.47 19.80 11.58
CA THR A 155 -16.57 18.90 11.88
C THR A 155 -16.13 17.79 12.83
N GLU A 156 -17.03 17.34 13.70
CA GLU A 156 -16.76 16.20 14.60
C GLU A 156 -16.72 14.85 13.86
N GLY A 157 -17.35 14.76 12.68
CA GLY A 157 -17.43 13.56 11.86
C GLY A 157 -16.70 13.69 10.54
N MET A 158 -16.45 12.52 9.91
CA MET A 158 -15.86 12.43 8.58
C MET A 158 -16.95 12.37 7.51
N ILE A 159 -16.67 12.89 6.30
CA ILE A 159 -17.52 12.72 5.12
C ILE A 159 -17.45 11.28 4.61
N ALA A 160 -18.54 10.79 4.01
CA ALA A 160 -18.53 9.48 3.34
C ALA A 160 -17.69 9.54 2.07
N LEU A 161 -16.96 8.43 1.79
CA LEU A 161 -16.26 8.26 0.52
C LEU A 161 -17.22 7.85 -0.58
N ARG A 162 -16.99 8.33 -1.80
CA ARG A 162 -17.73 7.93 -3.01
C ARG A 162 -19.24 8.27 -2.95
N GLU A 163 -19.56 9.31 -2.21
CA GLU A 163 -20.91 9.85 -2.11
C GLU A 163 -20.89 11.35 -2.34
N TRP A 164 -21.95 11.89 -2.96
CA TRP A 164 -22.13 13.30 -3.08
C TRP A 164 -22.54 13.93 -1.73
N ILE A 165 -21.70 14.83 -1.25
CA ILE A 165 -21.92 15.57 0.00
C ILE A 165 -21.99 17.06 -0.34
N HIS A 166 -23.07 17.73 0.06
CA HIS A 166 -23.13 19.18 0.08
C HIS A 166 -22.41 19.71 1.31
N VAL A 167 -21.44 20.58 1.12
CA VAL A 167 -20.67 21.20 2.19
C VAL A 167 -20.83 22.72 2.12
N ALA A 168 -21.08 23.36 3.27
CA ALA A 168 -21.12 24.80 3.35
C ALA A 168 -20.41 25.28 4.62
N ALA A 169 -19.65 26.37 4.49
CA ALA A 169 -18.99 27.06 5.59
C ALA A 169 -19.48 28.49 5.65
N VAL A 170 -20.06 28.87 6.76
CA VAL A 170 -20.64 30.20 7.01
C VAL A 170 -19.83 30.93 8.07
N TYR A 171 -19.42 32.14 7.76
CA TYR A 171 -18.93 33.10 8.75
C TYR A 171 -19.92 34.23 8.89
N ASP A 172 -20.34 34.50 10.13
CA ASP A 172 -21.12 35.68 10.52
C ASP A 172 -20.32 36.43 11.58
N GLN A 173 -20.05 37.71 11.31
CA GLN A 173 -19.23 38.55 12.20
C GLN A 173 -19.74 38.67 13.64
N ASN A 174 -21.02 38.35 13.89
CA ASN A 174 -21.68 38.46 15.19
C ASN A 174 -21.83 37.12 15.91
N SER A 175 -21.75 35.98 15.16
CA SER A 175 -22.00 34.65 15.73
C SER A 175 -20.87 33.63 15.43
N GLY A 176 -19.93 33.92 14.50
CA GLY A 176 -18.78 33.09 14.23
C GLY A 176 -18.93 32.10 13.07
N PHE A 177 -18.23 30.98 13.16
CA PHE A 177 -18.18 29.95 12.12
C PHE A 177 -19.22 28.87 12.32
N ARG A 178 -19.83 28.41 11.22
CA ARG A 178 -20.67 27.21 11.15
C ARG A 178 -20.31 26.42 9.92
N ILE A 179 -20.25 25.08 10.06
CA ILE A 179 -20.04 24.17 8.97
C ILE A 179 -21.26 23.27 8.85
N TYR A 180 -21.74 23.08 7.63
CA TYR A 180 -22.90 22.25 7.32
C TYR A 180 -22.50 21.11 6.39
N LEU A 181 -22.97 19.90 6.69
CA LEU A 181 -22.87 18.71 5.83
C LEU A 181 -24.30 18.27 5.46
N ASN A 182 -24.61 18.24 4.17
CA ASN A 182 -25.95 17.90 3.66
C ASN A 182 -27.08 18.70 4.36
N GLY A 183 -26.85 20.00 4.55
CA GLY A 183 -27.79 20.91 5.21
C GLY A 183 -27.85 20.83 6.75
N LYS A 184 -27.13 19.88 7.36
CA LYS A 184 -27.08 19.73 8.82
C LYS A 184 -25.82 20.36 9.39
N GLN A 185 -25.96 21.20 10.42
CA GLN A 185 -24.80 21.77 11.11
C GLN A 185 -23.96 20.66 11.75
N ALA A 186 -22.66 20.64 11.42
CA ALA A 186 -21.69 19.63 11.82
C ALA A 186 -20.48 20.20 12.58
N GLY A 187 -20.31 21.51 12.58
CA GLY A 187 -19.26 22.19 13.34
C GLY A 187 -19.64 23.66 13.59
N ASN A 188 -19.14 24.23 14.69
CA ASN A 188 -19.31 25.65 14.99
C ASN A 188 -18.17 26.16 15.89
N LEU A 189 -17.90 27.47 15.78
CA LEU A 189 -17.00 28.21 16.65
C LEU A 189 -17.52 29.60 16.83
N GLU A 190 -17.81 29.99 18.08
CA GLU A 190 -18.20 31.35 18.44
C GLU A 190 -16.96 32.25 18.39
N VAL A 191 -16.97 33.18 17.46
CA VAL A 191 -15.94 34.21 17.31
C VAL A 191 -16.54 35.42 16.60
N THR A 192 -16.21 36.60 17.07
CA THR A 192 -16.69 37.86 16.50
C THR A 192 -15.52 38.68 16.00
N GLY A 193 -15.70 39.49 14.97
CA GLY A 193 -14.67 40.36 14.43
C GLY A 193 -14.76 40.54 12.93
N LYS A 194 -13.74 41.16 12.35
CA LYS A 194 -13.66 41.35 10.90
C LYS A 194 -12.70 40.39 10.26
N PRO A 195 -13.07 39.78 9.10
CA PRO A 195 -12.16 38.94 8.36
C PRO A 195 -11.02 39.79 7.74
N ASP A 196 -9.81 39.19 7.75
CA ASP A 196 -8.62 39.80 7.19
C ASP A 196 -8.13 38.95 5.99
N PHE A 197 -8.48 39.39 4.78
CA PHE A 197 -8.19 38.66 3.54
C PHE A 197 -6.93 39.18 2.85
N ALA A 198 -6.21 38.28 2.21
CA ALA A 198 -5.04 38.56 1.39
C ALA A 198 -5.47 39.01 -0.03
N LYS A 199 -5.87 40.26 -0.18
CA LYS A 199 -6.55 40.79 -1.39
C LYS A 199 -5.78 40.64 -2.70
N ASP A 200 -4.45 40.47 -2.65
CA ASP A 200 -3.58 40.39 -3.82
C ASP A 200 -3.08 38.98 -4.12
N MET A 201 -3.56 37.98 -3.36
CA MET A 201 -3.19 36.57 -3.56
C MET A 201 -4.23 35.82 -4.36
N ASP A 202 -3.79 34.88 -5.21
CA ASP A 202 -4.67 34.03 -5.98
C ASP A 202 -5.62 33.23 -5.09
N LEU A 203 -6.86 33.03 -5.57
CA LEU A 203 -7.76 32.05 -5.00
C LEU A 203 -7.34 30.65 -5.46
N LEU A 204 -7.22 29.74 -4.50
CA LEU A 204 -6.83 28.36 -4.75
C LEU A 204 -8.02 27.41 -4.60
N ILE A 205 -8.17 26.50 -5.58
CA ILE A 205 -9.18 25.45 -5.55
C ILE A 205 -8.48 24.11 -5.78
N GLY A 206 -8.73 23.14 -4.91
CA GLY A 206 -8.37 21.73 -5.10
C GLY A 206 -6.98 21.32 -4.68
N MET A 207 -6.07 22.22 -4.36
CA MET A 207 -4.69 21.90 -3.95
C MET A 207 -4.21 22.81 -2.82
N ASN A 208 -3.45 22.23 -1.87
CA ASN A 208 -2.84 23.01 -0.79
C ASN A 208 -1.79 24.00 -1.32
N SER A 209 -1.65 25.14 -0.63
CA SER A 209 -0.67 26.18 -0.96
C SER A 209 0.71 25.96 -0.34
N GLU A 210 0.78 25.10 0.66
CA GLU A 210 2.00 24.85 1.41
C GLU A 210 2.64 23.53 0.98
N LYS A 211 3.95 23.57 0.72
CA LYS A 211 4.71 22.37 0.48
C LYS A 211 4.95 21.64 1.79
N VAL A 212 4.52 20.39 1.89
CA VAL A 212 4.82 19.52 3.03
C VAL A 212 6.26 19.04 2.91
N MET A 213 7.08 19.37 3.92
CA MET A 213 8.48 18.95 3.97
C MET A 213 8.64 17.68 4.81
N PRO A 214 9.55 16.75 4.45
CA PRO A 214 9.87 15.61 5.27
C PRO A 214 10.32 16.04 6.67
N SER A 215 9.79 15.39 7.69
CA SER A 215 10.19 15.59 9.08
C SER A 215 11.21 14.55 9.52
N ASN A 216 11.85 14.78 10.65
CA ASN A 216 12.71 13.81 11.31
C ASN A 216 12.15 13.52 12.72
N PRO A 217 11.87 12.24 13.08
CA PRO A 217 12.02 11.04 12.25
C PRO A 217 10.94 10.93 11.17
N VAL A 218 11.33 10.63 9.96
CA VAL A 218 10.43 10.58 8.80
C VAL A 218 9.31 9.55 8.98
N ARG A 219 9.59 8.39 9.55
CA ARG A 219 8.58 7.35 9.79
C ARG A 219 7.46 7.80 10.75
N THR A 220 7.73 8.71 11.68
CA THR A 220 6.72 9.18 12.62
C THR A 220 5.73 10.15 11.96
N TYR A 221 6.25 11.06 11.15
CA TYR A 221 5.46 12.11 10.51
C TYR A 221 5.35 11.90 9.01
N GLY A 222 6.12 11.00 8.49
CA GLY A 222 6.20 10.46 7.16
C GLY A 222 6.38 11.48 6.12
N THR A 223 6.80 11.47 4.99
CA THR A 223 6.24 12.13 3.89
C THR A 223 7.13 12.56 2.76
N MET A 224 6.58 12.47 1.63
CA MET A 224 7.05 13.18 0.45
C MET A 224 6.77 14.67 0.61
N PRO A 225 7.75 15.55 0.39
CA PRO A 225 7.48 16.98 0.25
C PRO A 225 6.68 17.19 -1.04
N SER A 226 5.42 17.49 -0.91
CA SER A 226 4.53 17.55 -2.05
C SER A 226 3.42 18.55 -1.84
N TRP A 227 2.87 19.01 -2.94
CA TRP A 227 1.59 19.67 -3.02
C TRP A 227 0.54 18.57 -3.19
N PHE A 228 -0.47 18.53 -2.31
CA PHE A 228 -1.53 17.53 -2.38
C PHE A 228 -2.80 18.16 -2.94
N SER A 229 -3.35 17.55 -3.97
CA SER A 229 -4.62 17.87 -4.57
C SER A 229 -5.73 17.02 -3.93
N PHE A 230 -6.98 17.50 -4.02
CA PHE A 230 -8.14 16.69 -3.63
C PHE A 230 -8.27 15.47 -4.55
N ASP A 231 -8.50 14.35 -3.96
CA ASP A 231 -8.76 13.09 -4.66
C ASP A 231 -10.26 12.84 -4.69
N GLY A 232 -10.90 13.20 -5.79
CA GLY A 232 -12.35 13.14 -5.90
C GLY A 232 -12.93 14.13 -6.90
N ILE A 233 -14.19 14.52 -6.68
CA ILE A 233 -14.96 15.35 -7.60
C ILE A 233 -15.45 16.59 -6.88
N TYR A 234 -15.36 17.75 -7.55
CA TYR A 234 -16.00 19.00 -7.15
C TYR A 234 -17.05 19.41 -8.15
N ASP A 235 -18.16 19.95 -7.63
CA ASP A 235 -19.22 20.54 -8.40
C ASP A 235 -19.87 21.71 -7.67
N GLU A 236 -20.51 22.62 -8.42
CA GLU A 236 -21.33 23.73 -7.87
C GLU A 236 -20.64 24.54 -6.75
N ILE A 237 -19.35 24.89 -6.93
CA ILE A 237 -18.63 25.73 -5.96
C ILE A 237 -19.16 27.16 -6.05
N LYS A 238 -19.56 27.75 -4.91
CA LYS A 238 -20.10 29.12 -4.83
C LYS A 238 -19.55 29.90 -3.65
N ILE A 239 -19.41 31.19 -3.82
CA ILE A 239 -18.99 32.16 -2.82
C ILE A 239 -20.09 33.21 -2.66
N TYR A 240 -20.51 33.50 -1.45
CA TYR A 240 -21.47 34.55 -1.11
C TYR A 240 -20.85 35.58 -0.19
N ASN A 241 -21.21 36.85 -0.35
CA ASN A 241 -20.78 37.94 0.52
C ASN A 241 -21.76 38.22 1.67
N GLU A 242 -22.48 37.19 2.07
CA GLU A 242 -23.41 37.21 3.19
C GLU A 242 -23.41 35.87 3.95
N ALA A 243 -23.82 35.88 5.22
CA ALA A 243 -24.10 34.65 5.98
C ALA A 243 -25.42 34.07 5.45
N VAL A 244 -25.38 33.09 4.56
CA VAL A 244 -26.55 32.43 3.99
C VAL A 244 -27.34 31.76 5.14
N PRO A 245 -28.66 32.01 5.26
CA PRO A 245 -29.50 31.38 6.27
C PRO A 245 -29.50 29.85 6.17
N GLU A 246 -29.63 29.19 7.33
CA GLU A 246 -29.63 27.73 7.42
C GLU A 246 -30.71 27.09 6.55
N GLU A 247 -31.91 27.69 6.51
CA GLU A 247 -33.04 27.18 5.72
C GLU A 247 -32.69 27.12 4.20
N ILE A 248 -31.94 28.12 3.72
CA ILE A 248 -31.47 28.16 2.32
C ILE A 248 -30.38 27.11 2.10
N ILE A 249 -29.45 26.88 3.05
CA ILE A 249 -28.43 25.84 2.96
C ILE A 249 -29.09 24.45 2.92
N VAL A 250 -30.10 24.23 3.77
CA VAL A 250 -30.91 23.00 3.77
C VAL A 250 -31.59 22.78 2.42
N GLU A 251 -32.23 23.79 1.86
CA GLU A 251 -32.89 23.74 0.54
C GLU A 251 -31.85 23.35 -0.55
N LYS A 252 -30.72 24.06 -0.61
CA LYS A 252 -29.65 23.83 -1.60
C LYS A 252 -29.03 22.44 -1.48
N SER A 253 -28.91 21.91 -0.27
CA SER A 253 -28.38 20.58 -0.02
C SER A 253 -29.25 19.43 -0.60
N THR A 254 -30.48 19.72 -0.97
CA THR A 254 -31.40 18.78 -1.61
C THR A 254 -31.51 18.94 -3.12
N GLN A 255 -30.94 20.01 -3.68
CA GLN A 255 -31.01 20.32 -5.10
C GLN A 255 -29.96 19.50 -5.87
N LYS A 256 -30.42 18.41 -6.50
CA LYS A 256 -29.63 17.59 -7.43
C LYS A 256 -30.44 17.37 -8.69
N ASP A 257 -29.97 17.87 -9.83
CA ASP A 257 -30.58 17.59 -11.12
C ASP A 257 -30.31 16.15 -11.57
N ASN A 258 -29.18 15.63 -11.12
CA ASN A 258 -28.76 14.27 -11.40
C ASN A 258 -28.72 13.45 -10.09
N GLN A 259 -29.44 12.33 -10.08
CA GLN A 259 -29.49 11.41 -8.95
C GLN A 259 -28.48 10.26 -9.06
N LEU A 260 -27.61 10.25 -10.10
CA LEU A 260 -26.60 9.22 -10.24
C LEU A 260 -25.51 9.36 -9.17
N PRO A 261 -24.94 8.24 -8.71
CA PRO A 261 -23.78 8.28 -7.84
C PRO A 261 -22.58 8.94 -8.55
N PRO A 262 -21.62 9.49 -7.80
CA PRO A 262 -20.42 10.04 -8.40
C PRO A 262 -19.62 8.97 -9.16
N GLU A 263 -18.98 9.35 -10.26
CA GLU A 263 -18.16 8.45 -11.09
C GLU A 263 -16.81 8.14 -10.39
N ILE A 264 -16.89 7.47 -9.24
CA ILE A 264 -15.75 7.03 -8.44
C ILE A 264 -15.94 5.58 -8.04
N GLU A 265 -15.01 4.74 -8.45
CA GLU A 265 -15.00 3.32 -8.06
C GLU A 265 -14.14 3.11 -6.80
N GLY A 266 -14.49 2.10 -6.01
CA GLY A 266 -13.64 1.63 -4.89
C GLY A 266 -12.35 1.01 -5.44
N ARG A 267 -11.24 1.31 -4.79
CA ARG A 267 -9.91 0.86 -5.21
C ARG A 267 -9.59 -0.51 -4.64
N VAL A 268 -8.90 -1.32 -5.43
CA VAL A 268 -8.42 -2.65 -5.04
C VAL A 268 -7.00 -2.81 -5.57
N MET A 269 -6.07 -3.24 -4.75
CA MET A 269 -4.70 -3.53 -5.21
C MET A 269 -4.73 -4.59 -6.30
N PRO A 270 -3.98 -4.40 -7.40
CA PRO A 270 -4.03 -5.28 -8.55
C PRO A 270 -3.31 -6.60 -8.27
N SER A 271 -4.04 -7.69 -8.27
CA SER A 271 -3.55 -9.02 -7.88
C SER A 271 -3.23 -9.97 -9.05
N GLY A 272 -3.33 -9.51 -10.29
CA GLY A 272 -3.17 -10.36 -11.47
C GLY A 272 -4.37 -11.29 -11.71
N PRO A 273 -4.23 -12.33 -12.56
CA PRO A 273 -5.31 -13.25 -12.89
C PRO A 273 -5.86 -13.96 -11.67
N LYS A 274 -7.19 -14.07 -11.57
CA LYS A 274 -7.86 -14.78 -10.48
C LYS A 274 -8.02 -16.27 -10.79
N GLY A 275 -8.13 -17.08 -9.73
CA GLY A 275 -8.36 -18.52 -9.82
C GLY A 275 -7.07 -19.34 -9.92
N LYS A 276 -7.23 -20.63 -10.26
CA LYS A 276 -6.12 -21.56 -10.36
C LYS A 276 -5.21 -21.20 -11.54
N GLY A 277 -3.92 -21.14 -11.29
CA GLY A 277 -2.89 -20.81 -12.27
C GLY A 277 -2.27 -22.02 -12.94
N LYS A 278 -1.41 -21.73 -13.89
CA LYS A 278 -0.39 -22.63 -14.43
C LYS A 278 0.96 -22.03 -14.11
N PHE A 279 1.89 -22.86 -13.68
CA PHE A 279 3.22 -22.40 -13.23
C PHE A 279 3.96 -21.62 -14.32
N GLY A 280 4.55 -20.52 -13.90
CA GLY A 280 5.44 -19.67 -14.69
C GLY A 280 5.40 -18.22 -14.24
N ALA A 281 6.37 -17.44 -14.69
CA ALA A 281 6.46 -16.00 -14.52
C ALA A 281 6.04 -15.30 -15.81
N TYR A 282 5.23 -14.25 -15.71
CA TYR A 282 4.64 -13.58 -16.88
C TYR A 282 4.79 -12.08 -16.75
N TYR A 283 5.27 -11.43 -17.81
CA TYR A 283 5.19 -9.99 -17.94
C TYR A 283 3.74 -9.54 -18.16
N THR A 284 3.33 -8.51 -17.46
CA THR A 284 1.98 -7.97 -17.53
C THR A 284 1.98 -6.47 -17.25
N ASN A 285 0.81 -5.86 -17.31
CA ASN A 285 0.57 -4.48 -16.93
C ASN A 285 -0.58 -4.46 -15.91
N LEU A 286 -0.23 -4.45 -14.64
CA LEU A 286 -1.19 -4.42 -13.53
C LEU A 286 -1.68 -2.99 -13.34
N LYS A 287 -2.95 -2.74 -13.65
CA LYS A 287 -3.59 -1.44 -13.45
C LYS A 287 -4.15 -1.33 -12.04
N TYR A 288 -3.99 -0.16 -11.44
CA TYR A 288 -4.54 0.17 -10.13
C TYR A 288 -5.79 1.04 -10.30
N TYR A 289 -5.63 2.32 -10.59
CA TYR A 289 -6.67 3.22 -11.05
C TYR A 289 -6.07 4.29 -11.97
N ASP A 290 -6.88 4.83 -12.86
CA ASP A 290 -6.40 5.63 -13.99
C ASP A 290 -5.50 6.80 -13.56
N GLU A 291 -5.92 7.59 -12.56
CA GLU A 291 -5.20 8.80 -12.14
C GLU A 291 -3.82 8.46 -11.56
N TRP A 292 -3.70 7.33 -10.83
CA TRP A 292 -2.42 6.85 -10.32
C TRP A 292 -1.54 6.30 -11.45
N ASP A 293 -2.12 5.48 -12.32
CA ASP A 293 -1.39 4.89 -13.45
C ASP A 293 -0.89 5.98 -14.41
N ASP A 294 -1.69 7.00 -14.70
CA ASP A 294 -1.33 8.14 -15.55
C ASP A 294 -0.13 8.94 -14.99
N LEU A 295 -0.04 9.06 -13.66
CA LEU A 295 1.04 9.82 -13.02
C LEU A 295 2.31 9.00 -12.80
N PHE A 296 2.19 7.78 -12.29
CA PHE A 296 3.33 7.00 -11.81
C PHE A 296 3.80 5.93 -12.80
N ARG A 297 3.00 5.57 -13.78
CA ARG A 297 3.40 4.67 -14.86
C ARG A 297 3.96 5.45 -16.06
N VAL A 298 5.01 6.23 -15.79
CA VAL A 298 5.61 7.14 -16.79
C VAL A 298 6.56 6.47 -17.77
N ALA A 299 6.92 5.20 -17.54
CA ALA A 299 7.76 4.41 -18.42
C ALA A 299 7.10 3.04 -18.68
N ASP A 300 7.38 2.48 -19.85
CA ASP A 300 6.84 1.19 -20.27
C ASP A 300 7.61 0.02 -19.65
N HIS A 301 7.67 -0.01 -18.31
CA HIS A 301 8.25 -1.09 -17.54
C HIS A 301 7.13 -2.02 -17.09
N PRO A 302 7.14 -3.29 -17.53
CA PRO A 302 6.11 -4.24 -17.16
C PRO A 302 6.20 -4.64 -15.69
N ASP A 303 5.07 -5.05 -15.15
CA ASP A 303 4.97 -5.82 -13.91
C ASP A 303 5.22 -7.30 -14.20
N ILE A 304 5.46 -8.09 -13.16
CA ILE A 304 5.58 -9.55 -13.27
C ILE A 304 4.56 -10.20 -12.33
N VAL A 305 3.90 -11.24 -12.83
CA VAL A 305 3.07 -12.16 -12.04
C VAL A 305 3.66 -13.56 -12.15
N VAL A 306 3.87 -14.19 -10.99
CA VAL A 306 4.22 -15.62 -10.89
C VAL A 306 2.98 -16.37 -10.46
N GLN A 307 2.63 -17.42 -11.19
CA GLN A 307 1.55 -18.35 -10.88
C GLN A 307 2.10 -19.74 -10.56
N PHE A 308 1.33 -20.53 -9.85
CA PHE A 308 1.65 -21.90 -9.47
C PHE A 308 0.61 -22.87 -10.01
N ASP A 309 0.99 -24.13 -10.23
CA ASP A 309 0.07 -25.14 -10.79
C ASP A 309 -1.10 -25.40 -9.82
N ASP A 310 -2.29 -25.35 -10.39
CA ASP A 310 -3.55 -25.62 -9.69
C ASP A 310 -3.79 -24.81 -8.40
N SER A 311 -3.01 -23.75 -8.19
CA SER A 311 -3.06 -22.86 -7.02
C SER A 311 -3.69 -21.52 -7.38
N PRO A 312 -4.53 -20.96 -6.51
CA PRO A 312 -5.03 -19.59 -6.65
C PRO A 312 -4.01 -18.55 -6.12
N ILE A 313 -2.93 -19.00 -5.48
CA ILE A 313 -1.87 -18.16 -4.94
C ILE A 313 -1.00 -17.64 -6.07
N ARG A 314 -0.49 -16.43 -5.94
CA ARG A 314 0.45 -15.83 -6.88
C ARG A 314 1.41 -14.88 -6.18
N VAL A 315 2.50 -14.58 -6.85
CA VAL A 315 3.42 -13.52 -6.43
C VAL A 315 3.38 -12.42 -7.48
N VAL A 316 3.24 -11.19 -7.02
CA VAL A 316 3.22 -10.02 -7.90
C VAL A 316 4.42 -9.14 -7.62
N PHE A 317 5.11 -8.73 -8.68
CA PHE A 317 6.10 -7.67 -8.68
C PHE A 317 5.44 -6.47 -9.37
N TRP A 318 4.81 -5.65 -8.58
CA TRP A 318 4.01 -4.55 -9.08
C TRP A 318 4.74 -3.22 -8.94
N ARG A 319 4.64 -2.39 -9.97
CA ARG A 319 5.24 -1.05 -9.97
C ARG A 319 4.76 -0.19 -8.79
N GLY A 320 3.52 -0.34 -8.36
CA GLY A 320 2.98 0.38 -7.20
C GLY A 320 3.71 0.07 -5.90
N THR A 321 4.26 -1.12 -5.75
CA THR A 321 5.15 -1.50 -4.65
C THR A 321 6.63 -1.33 -5.00
N ARG A 322 6.96 -0.61 -6.07
CA ARG A 322 8.32 -0.44 -6.63
C ARG A 322 9.00 -1.78 -6.90
N TYR A 323 8.17 -2.75 -7.29
CA TYR A 323 8.54 -4.14 -7.57
C TYR A 323 8.91 -4.99 -6.35
N SER A 324 8.79 -4.47 -5.10
CA SER A 324 8.82 -5.37 -3.95
C SER A 324 7.74 -6.44 -4.12
N PRO A 325 8.12 -7.72 -4.11
CA PRO A 325 7.17 -8.78 -4.36
C PRO A 325 6.20 -8.97 -3.22
N ALA A 326 4.97 -9.30 -3.56
CA ALA A 326 3.96 -9.65 -2.59
C ALA A 326 3.30 -10.97 -2.95
N TRP A 327 3.14 -11.82 -1.94
CA TRP A 327 2.30 -13.01 -1.98
C TRP A 327 0.85 -12.59 -1.87
N VAL A 328 0.05 -12.98 -2.85
CA VAL A 328 -1.37 -12.68 -2.94
C VAL A 328 -2.17 -13.94 -2.74
N MET A 329 -2.98 -13.92 -1.68
CA MET A 329 -3.82 -15.06 -1.29
C MET A 329 -5.04 -15.20 -2.20
N GLU A 330 -5.74 -16.32 -2.11
CA GLU A 330 -6.93 -16.65 -2.91
C GLU A 330 -8.06 -15.60 -2.81
N ASN A 331 -8.14 -14.90 -1.68
CA ASN A 331 -9.13 -13.85 -1.42
C ASN A 331 -8.63 -12.43 -1.71
N GLY A 332 -7.41 -12.31 -2.26
CA GLY A 332 -6.81 -11.03 -2.61
C GLY A 332 -6.07 -10.32 -1.48
N GLN A 333 -5.89 -10.94 -0.33
CA GLN A 333 -5.03 -10.39 0.73
C GLN A 333 -3.55 -10.53 0.39
N TRP A 334 -2.74 -9.58 0.86
CA TRP A 334 -1.35 -9.43 0.48
C TRP A 334 -0.42 -9.53 1.68
N MET A 335 0.71 -10.20 1.49
CA MET A 335 1.85 -10.18 2.39
C MET A 335 3.12 -9.97 1.57
N ALA A 336 3.90 -8.98 1.95
CA ALA A 336 5.23 -8.72 1.39
C ALA A 336 6.30 -8.91 2.48
N ASP A 337 7.53 -8.99 2.06
CA ASP A 337 8.68 -8.82 2.94
C ASP A 337 9.38 -7.49 2.64
N GLN A 338 10.05 -6.95 3.63
CA GLN A 338 10.79 -5.70 3.49
C GLN A 338 11.93 -5.86 2.48
N SER A 339 12.22 -4.77 1.81
CA SER A 339 13.50 -4.59 1.10
C SER A 339 14.63 -4.34 2.09
N ALA A 340 15.86 -4.34 1.60
CA ALA A 340 16.98 -3.85 2.38
C ALA A 340 16.77 -2.37 2.70
N GLU A 341 16.81 -2.03 3.99
CA GLU A 341 16.61 -0.66 4.46
C GLU A 341 17.47 -0.33 5.68
N TYR A 342 17.61 0.96 5.94
CA TYR A 342 18.11 1.46 7.22
C TYR A 342 17.49 2.81 7.54
N PHE A 343 17.53 3.19 8.81
CA PHE A 343 17.07 4.47 9.31
C PHE A 343 18.26 5.37 9.66
N ASP A 344 18.24 6.59 9.11
CA ASP A 344 19.18 7.66 9.44
C ASP A 344 18.45 8.76 10.21
N THR A 345 19.03 9.21 11.32
CA THR A 345 18.40 10.24 12.19
C THR A 345 18.25 11.60 11.51
N ILE A 346 19.05 11.89 10.48
CA ILE A 346 19.05 13.16 9.75
C ILE A 346 18.14 13.08 8.52
N ASN A 347 18.24 11.99 7.76
CA ASN A 347 17.60 11.84 6.44
C ASN A 347 16.37 10.97 6.47
N GLY A 348 16.13 10.27 7.58
CA GLY A 348 15.01 9.33 7.74
C GLY A 348 15.31 7.97 7.14
N CYS A 349 14.26 7.25 6.75
CA CYS A 349 14.39 5.93 6.17
C CYS A 349 14.95 5.97 4.76
N PHE A 350 15.89 5.05 4.47
CA PHE A 350 16.37 4.73 3.13
C PHE A 350 15.79 3.38 2.73
N GLU A 351 14.93 3.37 1.75
CA GLU A 351 14.19 2.19 1.29
C GLU A 351 13.71 2.38 -0.17
N HIS A 352 13.43 1.28 -0.88
CA HIS A 352 12.97 1.35 -2.27
C HIS A 352 11.59 2.00 -2.40
N MET A 353 10.74 1.92 -1.36
CA MET A 353 9.38 2.47 -1.34
C MET A 353 9.32 3.97 -1.57
N ILE A 354 10.40 4.68 -1.28
CA ILE A 354 10.50 6.13 -1.40
C ILE A 354 10.81 6.59 -2.84
N ASP A 355 10.94 5.66 -3.78
CA ASP A 355 11.16 5.91 -5.21
C ASP A 355 9.86 5.72 -6.02
N PRO A 356 8.86 6.63 -5.99
CA PRO A 356 7.55 6.44 -6.61
C PRO A 356 7.60 6.32 -8.12
N HIS A 357 8.65 6.83 -8.76
CA HIS A 357 8.82 6.75 -10.20
C HIS A 357 9.69 5.57 -10.66
N CYS A 358 10.14 4.72 -9.73
CA CYS A 358 11.06 3.61 -10.01
C CYS A 358 12.28 4.03 -10.83
N LEU A 359 12.90 5.15 -10.42
CA LEU A 359 14.13 5.63 -11.06
C LEU A 359 15.30 4.67 -10.84
N TYR A 360 15.29 3.99 -9.69
CA TYR A 360 16.34 3.11 -9.21
C TYR A 360 15.86 1.67 -8.96
N SER A 361 14.66 1.33 -9.39
CA SER A 361 14.08 0.01 -9.15
C SER A 361 13.53 -0.58 -10.45
N HIS A 362 13.91 -1.83 -10.76
CA HIS A 362 13.39 -2.55 -11.91
C HIS A 362 13.43 -4.06 -11.69
N VAL A 363 12.57 -4.77 -12.41
CA VAL A 363 12.40 -6.23 -12.31
C VAL A 363 12.46 -6.88 -13.69
N ARG A 364 12.98 -8.11 -13.77
CA ARG A 364 13.01 -8.90 -14.99
C ARG A 364 12.92 -10.40 -14.71
N ILE A 365 12.37 -11.13 -15.65
CA ILE A 365 12.40 -12.60 -15.66
C ILE A 365 13.74 -13.00 -16.30
N ILE A 366 14.58 -13.74 -15.56
CA ILE A 366 15.87 -14.21 -16.05
C ILE A 366 15.85 -15.71 -16.38
N GLU A 367 14.89 -16.45 -15.83
CA GLU A 367 14.63 -17.85 -16.19
C GLU A 367 13.12 -18.12 -16.10
N ASN A 368 12.56 -18.84 -17.07
CA ASN A 368 11.14 -19.22 -17.05
C ASN A 368 10.94 -20.52 -17.81
N THR A 369 10.96 -21.62 -17.08
CA THR A 369 10.79 -22.98 -17.59
C THR A 369 9.64 -23.68 -16.88
N PRO A 370 9.12 -24.80 -17.38
CA PRO A 370 8.10 -25.56 -16.65
C PRO A 370 8.58 -26.07 -15.28
N ALA A 371 9.89 -26.24 -15.08
CA ALA A 371 10.48 -26.78 -13.86
C ALA A 371 10.81 -25.68 -12.81
N ARG A 372 11.17 -24.48 -13.29
CA ARG A 372 11.63 -23.38 -12.42
C ARG A 372 11.47 -22.03 -13.12
N ALA A 373 11.17 -20.98 -12.34
CA ALA A 373 11.19 -19.60 -12.79
C ALA A 373 12.05 -18.76 -11.85
N VAL A 374 12.85 -17.84 -12.40
CA VAL A 374 13.69 -16.94 -11.62
C VAL A 374 13.39 -15.51 -12.03
N VAL A 375 13.02 -14.70 -11.04
CA VAL A 375 12.79 -13.26 -11.19
C VAL A 375 13.92 -12.51 -10.47
N HIS A 376 14.50 -11.54 -11.14
CA HIS A 376 15.52 -10.66 -10.60
C HIS A 376 14.94 -9.27 -10.38
N TRP A 377 15.09 -8.76 -9.18
CA TRP A 377 14.73 -7.41 -8.78
C TRP A 377 16.00 -6.67 -8.32
N ARG A 378 16.25 -5.50 -8.92
CA ARG A 378 17.36 -4.62 -8.54
C ARG A 378 16.84 -3.27 -8.12
N TYR A 379 17.42 -2.72 -7.05
CA TYR A 379 17.06 -1.38 -6.59
C TYR A 379 18.21 -0.71 -5.81
N ILE A 380 18.08 0.62 -5.66
CA ILE A 380 18.89 1.42 -4.77
C ILE A 380 17.97 2.01 -3.71
N PRO A 381 18.23 1.80 -2.40
CA PRO A 381 17.47 2.46 -1.34
C PRO A 381 17.62 3.97 -1.41
N THR A 382 16.51 4.71 -1.30
CA THR A 382 16.47 6.16 -1.35
C THR A 382 15.73 6.73 -0.15
N SER A 383 16.09 7.97 0.26
CA SER A 383 15.36 8.69 1.30
C SER A 383 14.19 9.48 0.72
N VAL A 384 13.28 9.97 1.59
CA VAL A 384 12.21 10.91 1.21
C VAL A 384 12.70 12.21 0.62
N ARG A 385 13.99 12.53 0.79
CA ARG A 385 14.68 13.67 0.17
C ARG A 385 15.34 13.30 -1.16
N LYS A 386 15.09 12.06 -1.66
CA LYS A 386 15.67 11.50 -2.88
C LYS A 386 17.20 11.40 -2.86
N GLN A 387 17.77 11.23 -1.69
CA GLN A 387 19.19 10.93 -1.54
C GLN A 387 19.37 9.42 -1.69
N LEU A 388 20.48 9.02 -2.29
CA LEU A 388 20.87 7.63 -2.40
C LEU A 388 21.53 7.15 -1.10
N SER A 389 21.37 5.87 -0.79
CA SER A 389 21.94 5.23 0.39
C SER A 389 23.47 5.13 0.30
N GLN A 390 24.16 5.47 1.39
CA GLN A 390 25.58 5.22 1.62
C GLN A 390 26.48 5.49 0.41
N VAL A 391 26.39 6.73 -0.13
CA VAL A 391 27.20 7.13 -1.29
C VAL A 391 28.67 7.22 -0.91
N ASP A 392 29.53 6.50 -1.63
CA ASP A 392 30.98 6.63 -1.52
C ASP A 392 31.46 7.96 -2.14
N GLU A 393 32.13 8.78 -1.35
CA GLU A 393 32.53 10.13 -1.75
C GLU A 393 33.57 10.15 -2.90
N ILE A 394 34.33 9.08 -3.08
CA ILE A 394 35.38 8.99 -4.10
C ILE A 394 34.82 8.52 -5.42
N THR A 395 34.02 7.44 -5.39
CA THR A 395 33.52 6.78 -6.60
C THR A 395 32.14 7.30 -7.03
N GLY A 396 31.38 7.89 -6.12
CA GLY A 396 29.98 8.28 -6.33
C GLY A 396 29.01 7.08 -6.37
N TRP A 397 29.47 5.87 -6.07
CA TRP A 397 28.63 4.68 -6.01
C TRP A 397 27.85 4.66 -4.69
N SER A 398 26.60 4.25 -4.76
CA SER A 398 25.72 4.03 -3.61
C SER A 398 25.52 2.53 -3.39
N ASP A 399 24.81 2.18 -2.31
CA ASP A 399 24.32 0.82 -2.15
C ASP A 399 23.56 0.38 -3.39
N CYS A 400 23.71 -0.88 -3.76
CA CYS A 400 22.98 -1.52 -4.83
C CYS A 400 22.54 -2.90 -4.37
N ILE A 401 21.26 -3.20 -4.49
CA ILE A 401 20.68 -4.43 -4.02
C ILE A 401 20.21 -5.26 -5.20
N ASP A 402 20.63 -6.50 -5.26
CA ASP A 402 20.17 -7.51 -6.21
C ASP A 402 19.42 -8.60 -5.47
N GLU A 403 18.18 -8.84 -5.83
CA GLU A 403 17.37 -9.90 -5.27
C GLU A 403 16.97 -10.90 -6.35
N TYR A 404 17.18 -12.18 -6.05
CA TYR A 404 16.83 -13.29 -6.91
C TYR A 404 15.75 -14.12 -6.25
N TYR A 405 14.63 -14.27 -6.94
CA TYR A 405 13.49 -15.07 -6.49
C TYR A 405 13.37 -16.30 -7.37
N THR A 406 13.71 -17.46 -6.81
CA THR A 406 13.63 -18.75 -7.48
C THR A 406 12.35 -19.47 -7.10
N PHE A 407 11.39 -19.56 -8.01
CA PHE A 407 10.09 -20.17 -7.81
C PHE A 407 9.99 -21.56 -8.39
N TYR A 408 9.16 -22.41 -7.76
CA TYR A 408 8.89 -23.78 -8.14
C TYR A 408 7.39 -24.05 -8.30
N PRO A 409 7.00 -25.09 -9.07
CA PRO A 409 5.59 -25.44 -9.31
C PRO A 409 4.76 -25.70 -8.05
N ASP A 410 5.40 -26.10 -6.95
CA ASP A 410 4.77 -26.41 -5.65
C ASP A 410 4.38 -25.18 -4.82
N GLY A 411 4.51 -23.97 -5.36
CA GLY A 411 4.16 -22.75 -4.64
C GLY A 411 5.24 -22.26 -3.67
N ILE A 412 6.45 -22.75 -3.77
CA ILE A 412 7.58 -22.35 -2.95
C ILE A 412 8.49 -21.41 -3.74
N GLY A 413 8.96 -20.36 -3.08
CA GLY A 413 9.98 -19.44 -3.58
C GLY A 413 11.19 -19.38 -2.64
N ILE A 414 12.37 -19.24 -3.19
CA ILE A 414 13.59 -18.91 -2.44
C ILE A 414 14.00 -17.51 -2.82
N ARG A 415 14.13 -16.64 -1.83
CA ARG A 415 14.68 -15.29 -1.96
C ARG A 415 16.15 -15.33 -1.60
N LYS A 416 17.00 -14.85 -2.50
CA LYS A 416 18.41 -14.54 -2.23
C LYS A 416 18.61 -13.06 -2.46
N ILE A 417 19.04 -12.35 -1.45
CA ILE A 417 19.37 -10.93 -1.51
C ILE A 417 20.89 -10.77 -1.48
N ILE A 418 21.43 -9.96 -2.37
CA ILE A 418 22.84 -9.59 -2.42
C ILE A 418 22.91 -8.07 -2.26
N GLN A 419 23.59 -7.62 -1.23
CA GLN A 419 23.82 -6.22 -0.96
C GLN A 419 25.24 -5.84 -1.35
N HIS A 420 25.38 -4.91 -2.27
CA HIS A 420 26.66 -4.29 -2.62
C HIS A 420 26.71 -2.93 -1.92
N THR A 421 27.56 -2.79 -0.94
CA THR A 421 27.61 -1.59 -0.10
C THR A 421 29.04 -1.16 0.19
N SER A 422 29.25 0.15 0.34
CA SER A 422 30.50 0.71 0.88
C SER A 422 30.46 0.89 2.39
N GLY A 423 29.29 0.67 2.99
CA GLY A 423 29.00 0.84 4.41
C GLY A 423 28.63 -0.47 5.11
N GLU A 424 27.71 -0.38 6.04
CA GLU A 424 27.19 -1.52 6.80
C GLU A 424 26.02 -2.19 6.08
N PRO A 425 25.79 -3.52 6.31
CA PRO A 425 24.64 -4.21 5.73
C PRO A 425 23.32 -3.59 6.19
N LEU A 426 22.35 -3.59 5.28
CA LEU A 426 20.99 -3.12 5.53
C LEU A 426 20.11 -4.27 6.01
N GLY A 427 19.16 -4.00 6.91
CA GLY A 427 18.20 -5.01 7.38
C GLY A 427 17.28 -5.47 6.24
N PRO A 428 17.25 -6.78 5.85
CA PRO A 428 16.58 -7.19 4.63
C PRO A 428 15.22 -7.86 4.83
N SER A 429 14.74 -8.05 6.05
CA SER A 429 13.58 -8.91 6.30
C SER A 429 12.65 -8.35 7.38
N GLU A 430 11.41 -8.12 7.01
CA GLU A 430 10.34 -7.68 7.91
C GLU A 430 9.01 -8.20 7.37
N ALA A 431 8.26 -8.96 8.18
CA ALA A 431 6.97 -9.49 7.77
C ALA A 431 5.94 -8.35 7.66
N ILE A 432 5.59 -7.98 6.43
CA ILE A 432 4.72 -6.84 6.12
C ILE A 432 3.37 -7.33 5.59
N VAL A 433 2.29 -6.94 6.26
CA VAL A 433 0.93 -7.11 5.76
C VAL A 433 0.49 -5.84 5.05
N LEU A 434 0.07 -5.96 3.78
CA LEU A 434 -0.50 -4.86 3.03
C LEU A 434 -2.02 -4.94 3.11
N CYS A 435 -2.64 -3.91 3.70
CA CYS A 435 -4.08 -3.79 3.78
C CYS A 435 -4.65 -3.29 2.46
N GLN A 436 -5.74 -3.87 2.01
CA GLN A 436 -6.49 -3.36 0.87
C GLN A 436 -6.98 -1.93 1.14
N PRO A 437 -7.10 -1.08 0.11
CA PRO A 437 -7.63 0.26 0.26
C PRO A 437 -8.97 0.28 1.00
N GLY A 438 -9.11 1.17 1.98
CA GLY A 438 -10.34 1.34 2.76
C GLY A 438 -10.57 0.28 3.84
N THR A 439 -9.59 -0.57 4.14
CA THR A 439 -9.69 -1.57 5.21
C THR A 439 -8.75 -1.25 6.37
N ASN A 440 -9.14 -1.72 7.56
CA ASN A 440 -8.31 -1.67 8.75
C ASN A 440 -7.38 -2.89 8.84
N PRO A 441 -6.33 -2.86 9.66
CA PRO A 441 -5.48 -4.03 9.89
C PRO A 441 -6.27 -5.29 10.26
N GLU A 442 -7.24 -5.16 11.14
CA GLU A 442 -8.09 -6.25 11.64
C GLU A 442 -9.03 -6.84 10.58
N ASP A 443 -9.26 -6.16 9.46
CA ASP A 443 -10.01 -6.72 8.33
C ASP A 443 -9.17 -7.71 7.53
N ASN A 444 -7.85 -7.60 7.60
CA ASN A 444 -6.89 -8.37 6.80
C ASN A 444 -6.25 -9.53 7.55
N ILE A 445 -6.07 -9.42 8.88
CA ILE A 445 -5.36 -10.40 9.71
C ILE A 445 -6.15 -10.73 10.98
N HIS A 446 -5.96 -11.94 11.52
CA HIS A 446 -6.46 -12.30 12.84
C HIS A 446 -5.66 -11.60 13.93
N LEU A 447 -6.27 -11.34 15.11
CA LEU A 447 -5.53 -10.81 16.27
C LEU A 447 -4.45 -11.78 16.77
N ASP A 448 -4.66 -13.08 16.63
CA ASP A 448 -3.65 -14.12 16.75
C ASP A 448 -2.78 -14.12 15.49
N ALA A 449 -2.00 -13.02 15.32
CA ALA A 449 -1.53 -12.58 14.03
C ALA A 449 -0.32 -13.36 13.49
N MET A 450 0.47 -13.99 14.35
CA MET A 450 1.67 -14.68 13.92
C MET A 450 1.95 -15.95 14.72
N THR A 451 2.31 -17.02 14.02
CA THR A 451 2.75 -18.27 14.63
C THR A 451 4.23 -18.51 14.29
N LEU A 452 5.05 -18.69 15.32
CA LEU A 452 6.43 -19.13 15.19
C LEU A 452 6.51 -20.65 15.36
N VAL A 453 7.36 -21.30 14.56
CA VAL A 453 7.54 -22.76 14.56
C VAL A 453 9.04 -23.10 14.50
N ASN A 454 9.46 -24.10 15.27
CA ASN A 454 10.81 -24.68 15.17
C ASN A 454 10.83 -25.93 14.25
N LEU A 455 12.01 -26.48 14.00
CA LEU A 455 12.16 -27.67 13.13
C LEU A 455 11.56 -28.96 13.72
N ASN A 456 11.23 -28.99 15.00
CA ASN A 456 10.53 -30.13 15.63
C ASN A 456 9.00 -30.04 15.47
N GLY A 457 8.47 -28.92 14.94
CA GLY A 457 7.04 -28.67 14.83
C GLY A 457 6.43 -28.04 16.07
N GLU A 458 7.23 -27.77 17.11
CA GLU A 458 6.77 -27.00 18.27
C GLU A 458 6.47 -25.59 17.83
N ASN A 459 5.34 -25.04 18.26
CA ASN A 459 4.87 -23.74 17.79
C ASN A 459 4.24 -22.92 18.90
N TYR A 460 4.21 -21.61 18.68
CA TYR A 460 3.53 -20.65 19.55
C TYR A 460 2.95 -19.52 18.72
N THR A 461 1.69 -19.16 19.03
CA THR A 461 0.98 -18.08 18.33
C THR A 461 0.95 -16.82 19.19
N TYR A 462 1.45 -15.73 18.63
CA TYR A 462 1.45 -14.41 19.25
C TYR A 462 0.16 -13.66 18.91
N SER A 463 -0.44 -13.08 19.96
CA SER A 463 -1.74 -12.39 19.89
C SER A 463 -1.59 -10.92 20.23
N TRP A 464 -2.25 -10.08 19.45
CA TRP A 464 -2.39 -8.63 19.68
C TRP A 464 -3.73 -8.25 20.34
N ALA A 465 -4.53 -9.24 20.78
CA ALA A 465 -5.84 -8.99 21.40
C ALA A 465 -5.78 -8.13 22.67
N ASN A 466 -4.66 -8.15 23.38
CA ASN A 466 -4.45 -7.38 24.60
C ASN A 466 -3.30 -6.35 24.44
N GLY A 467 -3.06 -5.89 23.24
CA GLY A 467 -1.93 -5.03 22.87
C GLY A 467 -0.79 -5.84 22.26
N ALA A 468 0.28 -5.14 21.87
CA ALA A 468 1.41 -5.76 21.22
C ALA A 468 2.11 -6.75 22.16
N PRO A 469 2.36 -8.01 21.71
CA PRO A 469 3.07 -8.99 22.51
C PRO A 469 4.55 -8.62 22.65
N SER A 470 5.19 -9.08 23.71
CA SER A 470 6.64 -9.07 23.85
C SER A 470 7.20 -10.44 23.51
N PHE A 471 8.23 -10.46 22.69
CA PHE A 471 9.00 -11.66 22.38
C PHE A 471 10.36 -11.61 23.06
N LYS A 472 10.69 -12.66 23.75
CA LYS A 472 12.05 -12.88 24.22
C LYS A 472 12.64 -14.05 23.45
N LYS A 473 13.76 -13.84 22.81
CA LYS A 473 14.47 -14.87 22.05
C LYS A 473 14.68 -16.11 22.90
N GLY A 474 14.24 -17.27 22.40
CA GLY A 474 14.40 -18.58 23.05
C GLY A 474 13.28 -19.01 24.00
N GLU A 475 12.21 -18.22 24.17
CA GLU A 475 11.14 -18.57 25.10
C GLU A 475 10.02 -19.42 24.48
N ASN A 476 9.56 -19.12 23.25
CA ASN A 476 8.41 -19.83 22.66
C ASN A 476 8.32 -19.68 21.12
N PRO A 477 8.52 -20.75 20.35
CA PRO A 477 9.19 -21.99 20.72
C PRO A 477 10.71 -21.78 20.82
N GLU A 478 11.43 -22.75 21.35
CA GLU A 478 12.89 -22.70 21.36
C GLU A 478 13.44 -22.78 19.93
N ASN A 479 14.34 -21.84 19.55
CA ASN A 479 14.98 -21.77 18.24
C ASN A 479 14.00 -21.81 17.06
N PRO A 480 13.04 -20.87 16.97
CA PRO A 480 12.12 -20.82 15.85
C PRO A 480 12.85 -20.48 14.54
N VAL A 481 12.41 -21.09 13.45
CA VAL A 481 12.92 -20.84 12.10
C VAL A 481 11.81 -20.52 11.10
N ILE A 482 10.54 -20.73 11.47
CA ILE A 482 9.39 -20.50 10.59
C ILE A 482 8.50 -19.42 11.21
N GLN A 483 8.11 -18.46 10.38
CA GLN A 483 7.07 -17.48 10.66
C GLN A 483 5.85 -17.77 9.78
N ILE A 484 4.68 -17.92 10.38
CA ILE A 484 3.38 -18.03 9.68
C ILE A 484 2.59 -16.77 10.01
N ILE A 485 2.15 -16.04 8.98
CA ILE A 485 1.37 -14.83 9.12
C ILE A 485 -0.11 -15.19 8.95
N ASN A 486 -0.89 -14.99 10.02
CA ASN A 486 -2.28 -15.45 10.10
C ASN A 486 -3.27 -14.48 9.42
N LEU A 487 -3.09 -14.24 8.11
CA LEU A 487 -4.05 -13.50 7.30
C LEU A 487 -5.44 -14.15 7.38
N LYS A 488 -6.50 -13.36 7.17
CA LYS A 488 -7.88 -13.85 7.06
C LYS A 488 -8.14 -14.49 5.69
N SER A 489 -7.32 -15.46 5.33
CA SER A 489 -7.33 -16.25 4.10
C SER A 489 -7.28 -17.74 4.43
N GLN A 490 -7.59 -18.61 3.49
CA GLN A 490 -7.48 -20.07 3.67
C GLN A 490 -6.01 -20.48 3.72
N ASN A 491 -5.21 -20.00 2.76
CA ASN A 491 -3.76 -20.21 2.76
C ASN A 491 -3.08 -19.09 3.54
N LYS A 492 -2.11 -19.46 4.36
CA LYS A 492 -1.32 -18.53 5.16
C LYS A 492 0.07 -18.35 4.53
N PRO A 493 0.54 -17.12 4.34
CA PRO A 493 1.93 -16.91 3.94
C PRO A 493 2.86 -17.31 5.08
N PHE A 494 4.00 -17.88 4.71
CA PHE A 494 5.04 -18.26 5.65
C PHE A 494 6.43 -17.99 5.11
N MET A 495 7.38 -17.85 6.05
CA MET A 495 8.81 -17.72 5.77
C MET A 495 9.58 -18.74 6.59
N VAL A 496 10.66 -19.30 6.01
CA VAL A 496 11.57 -20.20 6.70
C VAL A 496 12.98 -19.61 6.62
N PHE A 497 13.61 -19.40 7.77
CA PHE A 497 14.94 -18.82 7.90
C PHE A 497 15.97 -19.88 8.34
N GLU A 498 17.25 -19.56 8.17
CA GLU A 498 18.34 -20.37 8.70
C GLU A 498 18.29 -20.46 10.23
N LYS A 499 18.99 -21.44 10.81
CA LYS A 499 19.01 -21.67 12.28
C LYS A 499 19.66 -20.51 13.04
N GLU A 500 20.61 -19.84 12.43
CA GLU A 500 21.38 -18.71 12.98
C GLU A 500 20.63 -17.37 12.92
N ASN A 501 19.31 -17.39 12.67
CA ASN A 501 18.50 -16.18 12.57
C ASN A 501 18.39 -15.41 13.90
N ASN A 502 18.05 -14.12 13.79
CA ASN A 502 17.75 -13.23 14.90
C ASN A 502 16.29 -12.75 14.83
N MET A 503 15.36 -13.70 14.83
CA MET A 503 13.94 -13.45 14.71
C MET A 503 13.41 -12.61 15.89
N GLU A 504 12.58 -11.61 15.57
CA GLU A 504 11.93 -10.73 16.55
C GLU A 504 10.46 -10.54 16.21
N VAL A 505 9.62 -10.38 17.23
CA VAL A 505 8.23 -9.97 17.11
C VAL A 505 8.12 -8.52 17.55
N PHE A 506 7.50 -7.68 16.76
CA PHE A 506 7.39 -6.27 17.09
C PHE A 506 6.25 -6.00 18.06
N GLY A 507 6.62 -5.37 19.19
CA GLY A 507 5.69 -4.72 20.08
C GLY A 507 5.70 -3.22 19.86
N ILE A 508 4.53 -2.58 19.81
CA ILE A 508 4.45 -1.12 19.77
C ILE A 508 4.32 -0.60 21.19
N GLU A 509 5.41 -0.26 21.78
CA GLU A 509 5.41 0.44 23.07
C GLU A 509 5.13 1.94 22.92
N GLN A 510 5.28 2.51 21.72
CA GLN A 510 5.37 3.96 21.53
C GLN A 510 4.05 4.66 21.18
N ARG A 511 2.96 3.90 20.92
CA ARG A 511 1.65 4.46 20.51
C ARG A 511 0.48 3.67 21.06
N PRO A 512 0.15 3.82 22.34
CA PRO A 512 -0.89 3.03 22.99
C PRO A 512 -2.32 3.33 22.48
N ASP A 513 -2.50 4.42 21.74
CA ASP A 513 -3.78 4.86 21.16
C ASP A 513 -4.01 4.37 19.72
N MET A 514 -3.06 3.64 19.12
CA MET A 514 -3.19 3.04 17.80
C MET A 514 -3.90 1.69 17.88
N SER A 515 -4.31 1.16 16.71
CA SER A 515 -4.80 -0.20 16.60
C SER A 515 -3.76 -1.21 17.11
N HIS A 516 -4.17 -2.46 17.33
CA HIS A 516 -3.33 -3.50 17.90
C HIS A 516 -2.03 -3.78 17.13
N PHE A 517 -1.91 -3.27 15.89
CA PHE A 517 -0.76 -3.47 15.02
C PHE A 517 -0.07 -2.15 14.70
N PRO A 518 1.27 -2.14 14.58
CA PRO A 518 1.97 -1.03 13.96
C PRO A 518 1.68 -1.00 12.47
N TRP A 519 1.45 0.17 11.91
CA TRP A 519 1.25 0.34 10.47
C TRP A 519 1.54 1.77 10.03
N TRP A 520 1.87 1.89 8.73
CA TRP A 520 2.08 3.16 8.06
C TRP A 520 1.28 3.19 6.76
N ASN A 521 0.91 4.37 6.34
CA ASN A 521 0.16 4.57 5.11
C ASN A 521 1.04 5.26 4.06
N HIS A 522 1.99 4.55 3.49
CA HIS A 522 2.84 5.06 2.42
C HIS A 522 2.87 4.18 1.15
N TRP A 523 2.25 3.02 1.18
CA TRP A 523 2.06 2.18 0.01
C TRP A 523 0.77 2.57 -0.74
N PRO A 524 0.76 2.49 -2.10
CA PRO A 524 1.91 2.26 -2.96
C PRO A 524 2.65 3.55 -3.31
N VAL A 525 2.21 4.70 -2.86
CA VAL A 525 2.65 5.99 -3.37
C VAL A 525 3.85 6.55 -2.63
N ALA A 526 3.73 6.85 -1.35
CA ALA A 526 4.78 7.42 -0.53
C ALA A 526 4.38 7.43 0.95
N GLN A 527 5.33 7.67 1.82
CA GLN A 527 5.06 8.03 3.22
C GLN A 527 4.26 9.33 3.28
N ASN A 528 3.39 9.46 4.27
CA ASN A 528 2.58 10.64 4.48
C ASN A 528 2.57 11.07 5.95
N LEU A 529 2.04 12.26 6.19
CA LEU A 529 1.77 12.74 7.54
C LEU A 529 0.54 12.04 8.10
N CYS A 530 0.74 10.98 8.88
CA CYS A 530 -0.33 10.37 9.65
C CYS A 530 0.23 9.75 10.93
N ASP A 531 -0.60 9.60 11.93
CA ASP A 531 -0.27 8.89 13.15
C ASP A 531 -0.56 7.38 13.04
N GLY A 532 -0.82 6.92 11.84
CA GLY A 532 -1.14 5.53 11.54
C GLY A 532 -2.61 5.19 11.72
N ARG A 533 -3.28 5.71 12.72
CA ARG A 533 -4.67 5.39 13.06
C ARG A 533 -5.69 5.86 12.02
N TYR A 534 -5.49 7.05 11.47
CA TYR A 534 -6.48 7.73 10.64
C TYR A 534 -6.41 7.47 9.14
N CYS A 535 -5.39 6.78 8.71
CA CYS A 535 -5.20 6.53 7.28
C CYS A 535 -5.84 5.23 6.80
N GLN A 536 -6.21 4.36 7.71
CA GLN A 536 -6.64 3.00 7.41
C GLN A 536 -7.89 2.89 6.55
N ALA A 537 -8.90 3.72 6.79
CA ALA A 537 -10.16 3.70 6.06
C ALA A 537 -10.24 4.75 4.95
N ALA A 538 -9.11 5.19 4.40
CA ALA A 538 -9.04 6.33 3.50
C ALA A 538 -9.13 6.00 2.00
N ASP A 539 -9.53 4.78 1.64
CA ASP A 539 -9.48 4.23 0.27
C ASP A 539 -8.07 4.25 -0.35
N ARG A 540 -7.08 4.08 0.49
CA ARG A 540 -5.66 3.92 0.15
C ARG A 540 -5.13 2.64 0.76
N PRO A 541 -4.18 1.93 0.13
CA PRO A 541 -3.52 0.82 0.79
C PRO A 541 -2.67 1.34 1.95
N SER A 542 -2.60 0.54 3.00
CA SER A 542 -1.72 0.75 4.14
C SER A 542 -0.91 -0.51 4.39
N HIS A 543 0.08 -0.45 5.26
CA HIS A 543 0.81 -1.64 5.68
C HIS A 543 1.21 -1.53 7.15
N PHE A 544 1.51 -2.68 7.73
CA PHE A 544 2.07 -2.79 9.06
C PHE A 544 3.01 -3.99 9.12
N SER A 545 3.94 -3.95 10.06
CA SER A 545 4.93 -4.98 10.29
C SER A 545 4.62 -5.73 11.56
N LEU A 546 4.88 -7.05 11.57
CA LEU A 546 4.64 -7.92 12.72
C LEU A 546 5.93 -8.44 13.35
N ALA A 547 6.93 -8.70 12.52
CA ALA A 547 8.14 -9.36 12.94
C ALA A 547 9.29 -9.12 11.98
N TRP A 548 10.51 -9.25 12.51
CA TRP A 548 11.73 -9.35 11.73
C TRP A 548 12.22 -10.79 11.69
N GLY A 549 12.57 -11.31 10.51
CA GLY A 549 13.08 -12.67 10.34
C GLY A 549 14.53 -12.81 10.78
N GLY A 550 15.29 -11.73 10.71
CA GLY A 550 16.68 -11.69 11.13
C GLY A 550 17.57 -12.73 10.44
N PRO A 551 17.49 -12.91 9.11
CA PRO A 551 18.32 -13.88 8.44
C PRO A 551 19.81 -13.55 8.66
N PRO A 552 20.69 -14.55 8.77
CA PRO A 552 22.12 -14.30 8.87
C PRO A 552 22.64 -13.65 7.59
N PHE A 553 23.70 -12.86 7.73
CA PHE A 553 24.47 -12.36 6.60
C PHE A 553 25.64 -13.29 6.32
N HIS A 554 25.89 -13.51 5.05
CA HIS A 554 27.04 -14.27 4.58
C HIS A 554 27.98 -13.36 3.78
N ASP A 555 29.27 -13.61 3.87
CA ASP A 555 30.27 -12.97 3.00
C ASP A 555 30.27 -13.62 1.59
N GLU A 556 31.11 -13.11 0.71
CA GLU A 556 31.27 -13.63 -0.67
C GLU A 556 31.70 -15.09 -0.69
N THR A 557 32.30 -15.62 0.38
CA THR A 557 32.75 -17.01 0.49
C THR A 557 31.73 -17.92 1.16
N GLY A 558 30.60 -17.37 1.64
CA GLY A 558 29.54 -18.10 2.31
C GLY A 558 29.70 -18.25 3.82
N ASN A 559 30.67 -17.58 4.43
CA ASN A 559 30.80 -17.58 5.89
C ASN A 559 29.75 -16.67 6.54
N VAL A 560 29.12 -17.13 7.60
CA VAL A 560 28.19 -16.33 8.39
C VAL A 560 28.95 -15.18 9.06
N ILE A 561 28.44 -13.96 8.85
CA ILE A 561 28.96 -12.75 9.46
C ILE A 561 28.09 -12.43 10.66
N LYS A 562 28.69 -12.26 11.81
CA LYS A 562 27.99 -11.80 13.01
C LYS A 562 27.69 -10.31 12.85
N ALA A 563 26.42 -10.00 12.69
CA ALA A 563 25.92 -8.63 12.66
C ALA A 563 24.94 -8.46 13.84
N ARG A 564 25.01 -7.31 14.50
CA ARG A 564 24.03 -6.93 15.54
C ARG A 564 23.26 -5.71 15.08
N LEU A 565 21.94 -5.73 15.25
CA LEU A 565 21.16 -4.51 15.19
C LEU A 565 21.66 -3.52 16.23
N SER A 566 22.14 -2.37 15.80
CA SER A 566 22.59 -1.31 16.70
C SER A 566 21.43 -0.40 17.05
N GLY A 567 20.83 -0.64 18.23
CA GLY A 567 19.93 0.31 18.88
C GLY A 567 18.71 0.72 18.05
N SER A 568 18.13 1.88 18.38
CA SER A 568 16.94 2.47 17.74
C SER A 568 17.14 2.91 16.27
N GLU A 569 18.32 2.76 15.73
CA GLU A 569 18.67 3.24 14.37
C GLU A 569 18.53 2.17 13.29
N GLY A 570 18.25 0.90 13.64
CA GLY A 570 18.13 -0.19 12.67
C GLY A 570 19.44 -0.50 11.91
N LYS A 571 20.56 0.09 12.28
CA LYS A 571 21.86 -0.20 11.67
C LYS A 571 22.42 -1.48 12.24
N LEU A 572 22.87 -2.37 11.36
CA LEU A 572 23.63 -3.54 11.73
C LEU A 572 25.08 -3.12 11.97
N LYS A 573 25.57 -3.27 13.20
CA LYS A 573 27.02 -3.15 13.45
C LYS A 573 27.64 -4.52 13.24
N MET A 574 28.63 -4.55 12.36
CA MET A 574 29.51 -5.71 12.21
C MET A 574 30.35 -5.87 13.46
N GLU A 575 30.43 -7.09 14.02
CA GLU A 575 31.51 -7.41 14.93
C GLU A 575 32.80 -7.44 14.10
N GLU A 576 33.82 -6.68 14.52
CA GLU A 576 35.10 -6.61 13.81
C GLU A 576 35.59 -8.02 13.46
N ASN A 577 35.74 -8.25 12.17
CA ASN A 577 36.26 -9.49 11.66
C ASN A 577 37.77 -9.51 11.97
N ASP A 578 38.29 -10.60 12.55
CA ASP A 578 39.71 -10.80 12.87
C ASP A 578 40.67 -10.55 11.70
N SER A 579 40.16 -10.33 10.48
CA SER A 579 40.96 -10.17 9.27
C SER A 579 41.21 -8.72 8.83
N GLY A 580 40.52 -7.71 9.43
CA GLY A 580 40.66 -6.29 9.04
C GLY A 580 40.26 -5.96 7.59
N LYS A 581 39.54 -6.84 6.89
CA LYS A 581 39.07 -6.63 5.52
C LYS A 581 37.69 -6.02 5.52
N THR A 582 37.51 -4.94 4.77
CA THR A 582 36.21 -4.37 4.47
C THR A 582 35.43 -5.33 3.56
N VAL A 583 34.33 -5.88 4.05
CA VAL A 583 33.42 -6.68 3.24
C VAL A 583 32.62 -5.74 2.36
N LYS A 584 32.57 -5.98 1.05
CA LYS A 584 31.88 -5.12 0.08
C LYS A 584 30.57 -5.68 -0.44
N SER A 585 30.36 -6.99 -0.22
CA SER A 585 29.16 -7.70 -0.64
C SER A 585 28.71 -8.67 0.45
N PHE A 586 27.42 -8.65 0.73
CA PHE A 586 26.80 -9.53 1.71
C PHE A 586 25.60 -10.20 1.05
N TRP A 587 25.27 -11.41 1.48
CA TRP A 587 24.04 -12.02 1.04
C TRP A 587 23.31 -12.71 2.18
N SER A 588 22.00 -12.84 2.00
CA SER A 588 21.11 -13.61 2.88
C SER A 588 20.14 -14.40 2.02
N SER A 589 19.59 -15.48 2.54
CA SER A 589 18.59 -16.27 1.82
C SER A 589 17.57 -16.87 2.76
N TRP A 590 16.31 -16.95 2.31
CA TRP A 590 15.23 -17.62 3.03
C TRP A 590 14.15 -18.12 2.07
N MET A 591 13.34 -19.06 2.57
CA MET A 591 12.25 -19.66 1.82
C MET A 591 10.94 -18.91 2.09
N TYR A 592 10.12 -18.82 1.05
CA TYR A 592 8.75 -18.32 1.11
C TYR A 592 7.75 -19.33 0.60
N GLY A 593 6.50 -19.19 1.06
CA GLY A 593 5.36 -19.88 0.48
C GLY A 593 4.05 -19.36 1.04
N ALA A 594 2.95 -19.89 0.52
CA ALA A 594 1.63 -19.74 1.11
C ALA A 594 0.94 -21.10 1.13
N SER A 595 0.42 -21.51 2.30
CA SER A 595 -0.10 -22.86 2.50
C SER A 595 -1.17 -22.91 3.58
N ASN A 596 -2.02 -23.93 3.53
CA ASN A 596 -2.93 -24.32 4.60
C ASN A 596 -2.39 -25.52 5.43
N GLN A 597 -1.14 -25.87 5.24
CA GLN A 597 -0.46 -26.95 5.99
C GLN A 597 -0.32 -26.59 7.48
N SER A 598 -0.26 -27.62 8.32
CA SER A 598 -0.01 -27.45 9.75
C SER A 598 1.43 -27.01 10.04
N ALA A 599 1.69 -26.55 11.27
CA ALA A 599 3.02 -26.18 11.72
C ALA A 599 4.02 -27.36 11.60
N GLU A 600 3.57 -28.58 11.92
CA GLU A 600 4.37 -29.80 11.82
C GLU A 600 4.73 -30.12 10.36
N GLU A 601 3.79 -29.97 9.43
CA GLU A 601 4.04 -30.19 8.00
C GLU A 601 5.01 -29.15 7.45
N LEU A 602 4.90 -27.89 7.87
CA LEU A 602 5.84 -26.83 7.50
C LEU A 602 7.23 -27.07 8.14
N ALA A 603 7.31 -27.65 9.33
CA ALA A 603 8.58 -28.06 9.91
C ALA A 603 9.27 -29.16 9.09
N VAL A 604 8.51 -30.11 8.52
CA VAL A 604 9.05 -31.11 7.57
C VAL A 604 9.60 -30.41 6.33
N LEU A 605 8.89 -29.43 5.76
CA LEU A 605 9.37 -28.61 4.63
C LEU A 605 10.66 -27.87 5.03
N GLY A 606 10.69 -27.25 6.20
CA GLY A 606 11.86 -26.54 6.72
C GLY A 606 13.09 -27.45 6.84
N ARG A 607 12.92 -28.69 7.40
CA ARG A 607 13.99 -29.68 7.46
C ARG A 607 14.48 -30.09 6.07
N SER A 608 13.57 -30.34 5.14
CA SER A 608 13.94 -30.73 3.77
C SER A 608 14.79 -29.69 3.05
N TRP A 609 14.70 -28.44 3.44
CA TRP A 609 15.46 -27.32 2.89
C TRP A 609 16.76 -27.06 3.67
N LEU A 610 16.68 -26.92 5.01
CA LEU A 610 17.83 -26.58 5.85
C LEU A 610 18.74 -27.78 6.13
N GLN A 611 18.23 -28.99 6.00
CA GLN A 611 18.90 -30.27 6.27
C GLN A 611 18.66 -31.24 5.11
N ALA A 612 18.83 -30.76 3.86
CA ALA A 612 18.56 -31.56 2.67
C ALA A 612 19.33 -32.89 2.69
N PRO A 613 18.73 -34.00 2.21
CA PRO A 613 19.39 -35.30 2.14
C PRO A 613 20.68 -35.26 1.31
N ALA A 614 21.70 -35.97 1.75
CA ALA A 614 22.91 -36.11 0.95
C ALA A 614 22.63 -36.86 -0.37
N LEU A 615 23.20 -36.38 -1.46
CA LEU A 615 23.10 -36.99 -2.77
C LEU A 615 24.30 -37.90 -3.06
N LYS A 616 24.02 -39.13 -3.50
CA LYS A 616 25.02 -40.08 -3.96
C LYS A 616 24.79 -40.44 -5.42
N ILE A 617 25.79 -40.21 -6.28
CA ILE A 617 25.74 -40.66 -7.68
C ILE A 617 26.07 -42.13 -7.72
N LEU A 618 25.21 -42.94 -8.33
CA LEU A 618 25.35 -44.38 -8.48
C LEU A 618 25.86 -44.78 -9.87
N LYS A 619 25.45 -44.01 -10.92
CA LYS A 619 25.83 -44.27 -12.30
C LYS A 619 25.78 -43.01 -13.14
N GLY A 620 26.68 -42.87 -14.12
CA GLY A 620 26.79 -41.75 -15.05
C GLY A 620 28.07 -40.96 -14.84
N ASP A 621 28.44 -40.14 -15.82
CA ASP A 621 29.64 -39.31 -15.78
C ASP A 621 29.29 -37.89 -15.34
N PHE A 622 28.96 -37.80 -14.03
CA PHE A 622 28.53 -36.57 -13.39
C PHE A 622 29.28 -36.35 -12.08
N VAL A 623 29.40 -35.10 -11.67
CA VAL A 623 29.94 -34.68 -10.38
C VAL A 623 28.90 -33.88 -9.62
N SER A 624 28.67 -34.20 -8.35
CA SER A 624 27.80 -33.40 -7.48
C SER A 624 28.57 -32.20 -6.90
N ARG A 625 27.97 -31.03 -6.99
CA ARG A 625 28.39 -29.82 -6.25
C ARG A 625 27.57 -29.64 -4.94
N GLU A 626 26.91 -30.70 -4.51
CA GLU A 626 26.07 -30.76 -3.34
C GLU A 626 24.73 -29.97 -3.50
N TYR A 627 24.04 -29.73 -2.39
CA TYR A 627 22.77 -29.01 -2.35
C TYR A 627 23.00 -27.52 -2.15
N ASP A 628 22.48 -26.72 -3.07
CA ASP A 628 22.48 -25.26 -2.96
C ASP A 628 21.13 -24.81 -2.36
N PHE A 629 21.14 -24.50 -1.07
CA PHE A 629 19.93 -24.05 -0.38
C PHE A 629 19.43 -22.69 -0.88
N THR A 630 20.33 -21.84 -1.44
CA THR A 630 19.93 -20.53 -2.01
C THR A 630 19.11 -20.68 -3.30
N GLN A 631 19.05 -21.88 -3.86
CA GLN A 631 18.23 -22.23 -5.01
C GLN A 631 17.29 -23.40 -4.73
N ARG A 632 17.35 -24.02 -3.55
CA ARG A 632 16.60 -25.25 -3.21
C ARG A 632 16.81 -26.36 -4.24
N ALA A 633 18.04 -26.59 -4.65
CA ALA A 633 18.37 -27.52 -5.74
C ALA A 633 19.69 -28.25 -5.51
N TYR A 634 19.77 -29.50 -5.99
CA TYR A 634 21.04 -30.23 -6.12
C TYR A 634 21.70 -29.83 -7.44
N ILE A 635 22.96 -29.42 -7.38
CA ILE A 635 23.73 -28.96 -8.51
C ILE A 635 24.68 -30.08 -8.96
N LEU A 636 24.60 -30.46 -10.21
CA LEU A 636 25.43 -31.47 -10.81
C LEU A 636 26.12 -30.93 -12.06
N ASP A 637 27.38 -31.32 -12.30
CA ASP A 637 28.06 -31.06 -13.54
C ASP A 637 28.13 -32.35 -14.38
N CYS A 638 27.74 -32.25 -15.64
CA CYS A 638 27.89 -33.31 -16.60
C CYS A 638 29.28 -33.23 -17.26
N ASN A 639 30.16 -34.22 -17.00
CA ASN A 639 31.48 -34.24 -17.58
C ASN A 639 31.48 -34.67 -19.06
N ASN A 640 30.42 -35.39 -19.47
CA ASN A 640 30.27 -35.87 -20.84
C ASN A 640 28.83 -35.69 -21.32
N SER A 641 28.58 -34.69 -22.16
CA SER A 641 27.25 -34.38 -22.70
C SER A 641 26.58 -35.54 -23.46
N LYS A 642 27.35 -36.57 -23.86
CA LYS A 642 26.84 -37.79 -24.48
C LYS A 642 26.32 -38.82 -23.47
N SER A 643 26.47 -38.56 -22.16
CA SER A 643 25.85 -39.41 -21.14
C SER A 643 24.34 -39.46 -21.35
N ASP A 644 23.78 -40.64 -21.48
CA ASP A 644 22.35 -40.91 -21.72
C ASP A 644 21.59 -41.29 -20.45
N GLN A 645 22.32 -41.46 -19.34
CA GLN A 645 21.73 -41.87 -18.06
C GLN A 645 22.48 -41.26 -16.86
N LEU A 646 21.68 -40.76 -15.89
CA LEU A 646 22.10 -40.42 -14.54
C LEU A 646 21.31 -41.28 -13.57
N GLU A 647 21.99 -41.97 -12.66
CA GLU A 647 21.38 -42.70 -11.54
C GLU A 647 21.94 -42.17 -10.21
N LEU A 648 21.10 -41.78 -9.33
CA LEU A 648 21.45 -41.22 -8.03
C LEU A 648 20.51 -41.68 -6.90
N GLU A 649 20.96 -41.51 -5.68
CA GLU A 649 20.20 -41.77 -4.46
C GLU A 649 20.27 -40.56 -3.52
N LEU A 650 19.13 -40.14 -3.02
CA LEU A 650 19.02 -39.19 -1.92
C LEU A 650 18.89 -39.98 -0.59
N LEU A 651 19.81 -39.75 0.35
CA LEU A 651 19.90 -40.50 1.62
C LEU A 651 18.97 -39.84 2.67
N ALA A 652 17.66 -39.91 2.43
CA ALA A 652 16.67 -39.29 3.27
C ALA A 652 16.37 -40.09 4.55
N ASN A 653 15.96 -39.35 5.60
CA ASN A 653 15.46 -39.86 6.85
C ASN A 653 14.55 -38.80 7.53
N ASN A 654 14.02 -39.06 8.71
CA ASN A 654 13.11 -38.14 9.40
C ASN A 654 13.72 -36.75 9.68
N GLU A 655 15.02 -36.67 9.96
CA GLU A 655 15.73 -35.40 10.19
C GLU A 655 16.09 -34.69 8.90
N SER A 656 16.16 -35.41 7.81
CA SER A 656 16.58 -34.97 6.49
C SER A 656 15.63 -35.51 5.43
N PRO A 657 14.34 -35.09 5.45
CA PRO A 657 13.32 -35.61 4.54
C PRO A 657 13.42 -35.00 3.14
N VAL A 658 12.85 -35.68 2.17
CA VAL A 658 12.60 -35.12 0.83
C VAL A 658 11.22 -34.50 0.78
N VAL A 659 11.15 -33.23 0.36
CA VAL A 659 9.90 -32.55 -0.04
C VAL A 659 10.15 -31.87 -1.38
N ASN A 660 9.74 -32.55 -2.44
CA ASN A 660 10.02 -32.22 -3.83
C ASN A 660 11.54 -32.12 -4.12
N ILE A 661 11.93 -32.35 -5.34
CA ILE A 661 13.34 -32.45 -5.70
C ILE A 661 13.58 -31.56 -6.92
N CYS A 662 14.58 -30.70 -6.85
CA CYS A 662 15.09 -30.00 -8.01
C CYS A 662 16.53 -30.43 -8.28
N LEU A 663 16.81 -30.87 -9.51
CA LEU A 663 18.15 -31.15 -10.02
C LEU A 663 18.49 -30.14 -11.09
N VAL A 664 19.60 -29.44 -10.93
CA VAL A 664 20.18 -28.55 -11.96
C VAL A 664 21.42 -29.27 -12.50
N ILE A 665 21.38 -29.71 -13.74
CA ILE A 665 22.42 -30.52 -14.35
C ILE A 665 23.11 -29.68 -15.44
N ASN A 666 24.24 -29.12 -15.08
CA ASN A 666 24.98 -28.21 -15.91
C ASN A 666 25.60 -28.99 -17.10
N GLY A 667 25.38 -28.48 -18.32
CA GLY A 667 25.95 -29.01 -19.56
C GLY A 667 25.44 -30.38 -20.00
N TRP A 668 24.23 -30.76 -19.61
CA TRP A 668 23.64 -32.04 -20.01
C TRP A 668 22.73 -31.97 -21.25
N GLU A 669 22.28 -30.86 -21.67
CA GLU A 669 21.57 -30.56 -22.94
C GLU A 669 20.52 -31.61 -23.36
N LYS A 670 19.58 -31.98 -22.48
CA LYS A 670 18.56 -33.00 -22.72
C LYS A 670 17.15 -32.48 -22.65
N ASP A 671 16.37 -32.68 -23.68
CA ASP A 671 14.96 -32.27 -23.80
C ASP A 671 13.95 -33.37 -23.44
N ASN A 672 14.37 -34.62 -23.61
CA ASN A 672 13.46 -35.75 -23.61
C ASN A 672 13.86 -36.81 -22.57
N ILE A 673 13.78 -36.40 -21.29
CA ILE A 673 14.19 -37.25 -20.18
C ILE A 673 12.99 -38.01 -19.64
N VAL A 674 13.17 -39.34 -19.44
CA VAL A 674 12.29 -40.18 -18.63
C VAL A 674 12.84 -40.26 -17.24
N VAL A 675 11.99 -39.96 -16.25
CA VAL A 675 12.30 -40.05 -14.83
C VAL A 675 11.70 -41.31 -14.24
N GLN A 676 12.55 -42.08 -13.55
CA GLN A 676 12.11 -43.24 -12.75
C GLN A 676 12.50 -43.00 -11.30
N LEU A 677 11.55 -43.23 -10.39
CA LEU A 677 11.72 -43.07 -8.96
C LEU A 677 11.37 -44.38 -8.25
N ASP A 678 12.32 -44.96 -7.52
CA ASP A 678 12.22 -46.26 -6.84
C ASP A 678 11.64 -47.38 -7.72
N GLY A 679 12.04 -47.40 -8.99
CA GLY A 679 11.57 -48.37 -9.96
C GLY A 679 10.27 -48.02 -10.71
N ARG A 680 9.53 -46.97 -10.29
CA ARG A 680 8.33 -46.47 -10.94
C ARG A 680 8.69 -45.40 -11.98
N ILE A 681 8.20 -45.55 -13.20
CA ILE A 681 8.30 -44.51 -14.23
C ILE A 681 7.28 -43.41 -13.88
N LEU A 682 7.74 -42.18 -13.84
CA LEU A 682 6.94 -41.00 -13.56
C LEU A 682 6.29 -40.42 -14.82
N GLU A 683 5.18 -39.72 -14.67
CA GLU A 683 4.44 -39.04 -15.75
C GLU A 683 4.93 -37.60 -15.93
N LYS A 684 5.44 -37.27 -17.14
CA LYS A 684 5.91 -35.90 -17.48
C LYS A 684 4.77 -34.88 -17.38
N ASN A 685 5.05 -33.71 -16.86
CA ASN A 685 4.12 -32.60 -16.60
C ASN A 685 3.10 -32.83 -15.47
N LYS A 686 3.15 -33.96 -14.82
CA LYS A 686 2.34 -34.30 -13.65
C LYS A 686 3.22 -34.61 -12.43
N ASP A 687 3.99 -35.72 -12.50
CA ASP A 687 4.86 -36.15 -11.43
C ASP A 687 6.23 -35.42 -11.49
N TYR A 688 6.66 -35.03 -12.68
CA TYR A 688 7.90 -34.27 -12.89
C TYR A 688 7.81 -33.29 -14.06
N LYS A 689 8.67 -32.27 -14.03
CA LYS A 689 8.79 -31.27 -15.08
C LYS A 689 10.26 -31.08 -15.48
N ILE A 690 10.46 -30.70 -16.72
CA ILE A 690 11.79 -30.43 -17.30
C ILE A 690 11.81 -29.00 -17.81
N GLY A 691 12.93 -28.34 -17.61
CA GLY A 691 13.24 -27.05 -18.18
C GLY A 691 14.69 -27.03 -18.62
N ASN A 692 14.99 -26.28 -19.65
CA ASN A 692 16.35 -26.05 -20.11
C ASN A 692 16.75 -24.59 -19.92
N ARG A 693 17.92 -24.35 -19.37
CA ARG A 693 18.52 -23.04 -19.21
C ARG A 693 19.71 -22.91 -20.18
N ARG A 694 19.56 -21.98 -21.10
CA ARG A 694 20.64 -21.74 -22.07
C ARG A 694 21.67 -20.78 -21.49
N GLU A 695 22.87 -21.23 -21.36
CA GLU A 695 24.05 -20.44 -21.05
C GLU A 695 24.79 -20.03 -22.33
N LEU A 696 25.87 -19.25 -22.22
CA LEU A 696 26.59 -18.75 -23.39
C LEU A 696 27.16 -19.87 -24.26
N GLU A 697 27.75 -20.92 -23.66
CA GLU A 697 28.46 -22.00 -24.33
C GLU A 697 27.82 -23.38 -24.14
N LYS A 698 26.78 -23.50 -23.32
CA LYS A 698 26.15 -24.77 -22.96
C LYS A 698 24.69 -24.59 -22.62
N GLU A 699 23.98 -25.68 -22.55
CA GLU A 699 22.61 -25.73 -22.06
C GLU A 699 22.54 -26.63 -20.83
N ASP A 700 21.88 -26.15 -19.78
CA ASP A 700 21.70 -26.88 -18.54
C ASP A 700 20.29 -27.45 -18.49
N THR A 701 20.16 -28.68 -18.01
CA THR A 701 18.86 -29.31 -17.80
C THR A 701 18.41 -29.16 -16.34
N ILE A 702 17.18 -28.73 -16.15
CA ILE A 702 16.54 -28.58 -14.84
C ILE A 702 15.40 -29.58 -14.74
N VAL A 703 15.43 -30.43 -13.72
CA VAL A 703 14.39 -31.45 -13.48
C VAL A 703 13.79 -31.19 -12.11
N TRP A 704 12.49 -30.89 -12.08
CA TRP A 704 11.70 -30.79 -10.85
C TRP A 704 10.81 -32.03 -10.71
N ILE A 705 10.83 -32.69 -9.53
CA ILE A 705 10.09 -33.91 -9.24
C ILE A 705 9.22 -33.70 -8.01
N SER A 706 7.91 -33.93 -8.15
CA SER A 706 6.95 -33.89 -7.03
C SER A 706 7.04 -35.20 -6.27
N HIS A 707 7.62 -35.17 -5.06
CA HIS A 707 7.74 -36.33 -4.20
C HIS A 707 7.97 -35.96 -2.74
N LYS A 708 7.42 -36.75 -1.80
CA LYS A 708 7.67 -36.63 -0.37
C LYS A 708 8.11 -37.99 0.18
N SER A 709 9.21 -38.01 0.95
CA SER A 709 9.74 -39.23 1.57
C SER A 709 10.60 -38.92 2.80
N ASP A 710 10.47 -39.74 3.82
CA ASP A 710 11.37 -39.82 4.98
C ASP A 710 12.35 -41.01 4.87
N LYS A 711 12.43 -41.65 3.70
CA LYS A 711 13.33 -42.77 3.38
C LYS A 711 14.14 -42.43 2.15
N SER A 712 15.31 -43.07 2.02
CA SER A 712 16.16 -42.91 0.83
C SER A 712 15.38 -43.14 -0.45
N VAL A 713 15.65 -42.32 -1.46
CA VAL A 713 14.95 -42.30 -2.74
C VAL A 713 15.93 -42.48 -3.86
N LYS A 714 15.71 -43.49 -4.71
CA LYS A 714 16.52 -43.75 -5.88
C LYS A 714 15.90 -43.10 -7.13
N ILE A 715 16.68 -42.31 -7.84
CA ILE A 715 16.25 -41.57 -9.04
C ILE A 715 17.09 -41.99 -10.24
N ILE A 716 16.42 -42.28 -11.35
CA ILE A 716 17.06 -42.57 -12.60
C ILE A 716 16.50 -41.61 -13.66
N LEU A 717 17.39 -40.87 -14.31
CA LEU A 717 17.09 -40.01 -15.44
C LEU A 717 17.70 -40.69 -16.69
N LYS A 718 16.89 -40.86 -17.73
CA LYS A 718 17.32 -41.44 -19.01
C LYS A 718 16.87 -40.55 -20.17
N ASP A 719 17.80 -40.28 -21.08
CA ASP A 719 17.51 -39.69 -22.38
C ASP A 719 16.78 -40.73 -23.27
N GLN A 720 15.70 -40.30 -23.98
CA GLN A 720 14.93 -41.14 -24.88
C GLN A 720 15.37 -40.98 -26.32
#